data_3862648760ed9272354f674f2ffa83e2
#
_entry.id   3862648760ed9272354f674f2ffa83e2
#
_cell.length_a   1.000
_cell.length_b   1.000
_cell.length_c   1.000
_cell.angle_alpha   90.00
_cell.angle_beta   90.00
_cell.angle_gamma   90.00
#
_symmetry.space_group_name_H-M   'P 1'
#
loop_
_entity.id
_entity.type
_entity.pdbx_description
1 polymer ?
#
loop_
_entity_poly.entity_id
_entity_poly.type
_entity_poly.pdbx_seq_one_letter_code
_entity_poly.pdbx_strand_id
1 'polypeptide(L)'
;MRLTPSSFIAGLVALPAMLCSFAQAGRVHTETEIDAPLIWSDVAIEASSGIQQSSPTEETLAWYSMVQAPNANWLRLEFSDDSTLALAANDTETDSYIRITSLFDGAEQILNAQSLAQWHNTSAYFNGDMVIIELISGKNNSTSSISIKSTQVGEDIVVSKSQCGNTDDRIASIDPRVCRITPVGCTGWMINDTNHMFLSAGHCAGTNLSVVQFNVPLSQSSGTIVNPPPEDQYPIDTTSVQYSNGGIGNDWCYFGVFPNSNTALTPFQKQQAAFTLAAPPAASGNTIRITGFGVDTGTASQTNQTHTGAFTSNSGTTLRYTADTTGGNSGSPVIVEGLGVAVGIHTNGGCTTSGGYNSGTSYNQTALRNALINPTGACKSIAFTYPNGLPTQFSTVGGDQITVTFTSPTSAAALPKMIWKYENTSTTSSISGVLVSGNTYTFTTPAFTCGSRVLFGFSARIGSTGGLSTSPSALPQQWYSAVATSINLILWADYFETDESWKTSSSGTTTGLWTRAAPNAGGFNGDPLVDSDGSGKCFVTGNIEGNSVRAGNVTLTSPMLDATNAFTPYLSYSRWAVNKSTTLPTQAVMKVQLSDDNGLNWVDVETVESDGTNAGWVSRQIAVQDFVNATNQLRVRFIATDTTGNSVVEAGVDGVRLLADDGLGWCGPQGDFNNDFAINAADLGVMLTRFGQGGITDLDNDGTTNSTDLGLWLLLLPE
;
A
#
# COMPACT_ATOMS: atom_id res chain seq x y z
N MET A 1 55.72 -17.44 -17.79
CA MET A 1 55.86 -16.23 -16.99
C MET A 1 54.88 -16.36 -15.79
N ARG A 2 55.40 -16.49 -14.60
CA ARG A 2 54.61 -16.70 -13.38
C ARG A 2 54.22 -15.34 -12.83
N LEU A 3 52.90 -15.14 -12.62
CA LEU A 3 52.38 -14.02 -11.84
C LEU A 3 52.30 -14.41 -10.37
N THR A 4 52.99 -13.66 -9.55
CA THR A 4 53.01 -13.78 -8.08
C THR A 4 51.77 -13.04 -7.50
N PRO A 5 51.11 -13.56 -6.44
CA PRO A 5 50.03 -12.86 -5.78
C PRO A 5 50.57 -11.80 -4.80
N SER A 6 50.00 -10.61 -4.86
CA SER A 6 50.26 -9.51 -3.92
C SER A 6 49.74 -9.84 -2.52
N SER A 7 50.56 -9.65 -1.54
CA SER A 7 50.29 -9.87 -0.13
C SER A 7 49.29 -8.84 0.42
N PHE A 8 48.16 -9.31 0.88
CA PHE A 8 47.30 -8.53 1.80
C PHE A 8 47.97 -8.56 3.18
N ILE A 9 48.41 -7.42 3.65
CA ILE A 9 48.80 -7.22 5.04
C ILE A 9 47.52 -7.13 5.85
N ALA A 10 47.15 -8.22 6.51
CA ALA A 10 46.11 -8.20 7.55
C ALA A 10 46.74 -7.47 8.76
N GLY A 11 46.30 -6.24 8.98
CA GLY A 11 46.52 -5.54 10.22
C GLY A 11 45.78 -6.27 11.34
N LEU A 12 46.53 -6.97 12.19
CA LEU A 12 46.04 -7.56 13.42
C LEU A 12 45.73 -6.39 14.37
N VAL A 13 44.47 -5.90 14.36
CA VAL A 13 43.97 -5.05 15.43
C VAL A 13 43.80 -5.96 16.63
N ALA A 14 44.58 -5.74 17.68
CA ALA A 14 44.45 -6.45 18.94
C ALA A 14 43.00 -6.21 19.47
N LEU A 15 42.18 -7.25 19.46
CA LEU A 15 40.90 -7.24 20.15
C LEU A 15 41.15 -6.91 21.63
N PRO A 16 40.50 -5.88 22.19
CA PRO A 16 40.44 -5.75 23.64
C PRO A 16 39.74 -7.00 24.18
N ALA A 17 40.26 -7.54 25.26
CA ALA A 17 39.69 -8.70 25.94
C ALA A 17 38.22 -8.42 26.26
N MET A 18 37.30 -9.14 25.58
CA MET A 18 35.87 -9.08 25.79
C MET A 18 35.58 -9.63 27.19
N LEU A 19 35.22 -8.73 28.11
CA LEU A 19 34.58 -9.12 29.35
C LEU A 19 33.19 -9.64 29.00
N CYS A 20 33.05 -10.96 28.87
CA CYS A 20 31.75 -11.61 28.81
C CYS A 20 31.08 -11.42 30.18
N SER A 21 30.16 -10.45 30.30
CA SER A 21 29.31 -10.34 31.48
C SER A 21 28.34 -11.51 31.46
N PHE A 22 28.47 -12.45 32.35
CA PHE A 22 27.50 -13.52 32.55
C PHE A 22 26.27 -12.92 33.23
N ALA A 23 25.12 -13.10 32.61
CA ALA A 23 23.84 -12.62 33.11
C ALA A 23 23.42 -13.42 34.35
N GLN A 24 22.89 -12.70 35.32
CA GLN A 24 22.22 -13.29 36.48
C GLN A 24 20.75 -13.41 36.16
N ALA A 25 20.17 -14.61 36.29
CA ALA A 25 18.77 -14.86 35.96
C ALA A 25 17.83 -13.88 36.68
N GLY A 26 17.12 -13.10 35.91
CA GLY A 26 16.08 -12.19 36.38
C GLY A 26 14.74 -12.90 36.65
N ARG A 27 13.74 -12.14 36.97
CA ARG A 27 12.40 -12.61 37.33
C ARG A 27 11.72 -13.27 36.13
N VAL A 28 11.20 -14.49 36.29
CA VAL A 28 10.33 -15.15 35.31
C VAL A 28 8.97 -14.43 35.29
N HIS A 29 8.55 -13.97 34.13
CA HIS A 29 7.20 -13.44 33.91
C HIS A 29 6.31 -14.56 33.37
N THR A 30 5.29 -14.93 34.15
CA THR A 30 4.25 -15.88 33.72
C THR A 30 2.91 -15.15 33.70
N GLU A 31 2.24 -15.12 32.54
CA GLU A 31 0.85 -14.64 32.46
C GLU A 31 -0.14 -15.78 32.16
N THR A 32 -1.41 -15.58 32.60
CA THR A 32 -2.38 -16.61 32.95
C THR A 32 -3.17 -17.21 31.79
N GLU A 33 -3.30 -18.49 31.80
CA GLU A 33 -4.32 -19.54 31.52
C GLU A 33 -5.13 -19.60 30.20
N ILE A 34 -5.27 -18.59 29.35
CA ILE A 34 -6.14 -18.67 28.16
C ILE A 34 -5.32 -18.56 26.86
N ASP A 35 -4.21 -17.90 26.92
CA ASP A 35 -3.31 -17.64 25.80
C ASP A 35 -2.14 -18.61 25.82
N ALA A 36 -1.30 -18.55 24.81
CA ALA A 36 -0.03 -19.27 24.80
C ALA A 36 1.12 -18.25 24.90
N PRO A 37 1.23 -17.53 26.03
CA PRO A 37 2.25 -16.50 26.18
C PRO A 37 3.63 -17.10 26.01
N LEU A 38 4.52 -16.35 25.37
CA LEU A 38 5.93 -16.68 25.40
C LEU A 38 6.40 -16.58 26.84
N ILE A 39 7.06 -17.63 27.33
CA ILE A 39 7.75 -17.57 28.60
C ILE A 39 9.13 -17.00 28.32
N TRP A 40 9.53 -15.98 29.06
CA TRP A 40 10.82 -15.35 28.93
C TRP A 40 11.38 -14.93 30.29
N SER A 41 12.68 -14.74 30.34
CA SER A 41 13.38 -14.09 31.45
C SER A 41 14.13 -12.86 30.95
N ASP A 42 14.18 -11.82 31.78
CA ASP A 42 15.03 -10.66 31.51
C ASP A 42 16.43 -10.93 32.01
N VAL A 43 17.38 -10.79 31.10
CA VAL A 43 18.80 -10.96 31.39
C VAL A 43 19.45 -9.58 31.38
N ALA A 44 20.01 -9.16 32.50
CA ALA A 44 20.74 -7.89 32.59
C ALA A 44 22.02 -7.97 31.75
N ILE A 45 22.12 -7.14 30.73
CA ILE A 45 23.32 -7.00 29.90
C ILE A 45 23.59 -5.50 29.79
N GLU A 46 24.78 -5.10 30.23
CA GLU A 46 25.22 -3.73 30.09
C GLU A 46 26.16 -3.61 28.89
N ALA A 47 25.69 -2.96 27.84
CA ALA A 47 26.52 -2.57 26.70
C ALA A 47 26.14 -1.15 26.29
N SER A 48 27.13 -0.27 26.19
CA SER A 48 26.91 1.13 25.83
C SER A 48 27.98 1.59 24.84
N SER A 49 27.54 2.34 23.83
CA SER A 49 28.46 2.96 22.87
C SER A 49 29.17 4.21 23.44
N GLY A 50 28.65 4.78 24.52
CA GLY A 50 28.97 6.16 24.85
C GLY A 50 28.52 7.12 23.72
N ILE A 51 28.95 8.37 23.80
CA ILE A 51 28.67 9.38 22.77
C ILE A 51 29.60 9.17 21.59
N GLN A 52 29.03 8.96 20.39
CA GLN A 52 29.74 8.80 19.14
C GLN A 52 29.45 10.00 18.23
N GLN A 53 30.49 10.65 17.69
CA GLN A 53 30.39 11.77 16.77
C GLN A 53 30.33 11.27 15.34
N SER A 54 29.34 11.71 14.57
CA SER A 54 29.22 11.40 13.14
C SER A 54 30.22 12.19 12.28
N SER A 55 30.59 11.61 11.14
CA SER A 55 31.39 12.27 10.11
C SER A 55 30.47 13.06 9.16
N PRO A 56 30.83 14.30 8.77
CA PRO A 56 30.04 15.03 7.78
C PRO A 56 30.22 14.53 6.35
N THR A 57 31.18 13.63 6.09
CA THR A 57 31.55 13.23 4.73
C THR A 57 31.22 11.79 4.37
N GLU A 58 31.13 10.90 5.36
CA GLU A 58 30.93 9.48 5.14
C GLU A 58 30.21 8.79 6.30
N GLU A 59 29.53 7.69 6.01
CA GLU A 59 29.01 6.77 7.03
C GLU A 59 30.13 5.94 7.61
N THR A 60 30.13 5.71 8.92
CA THR A 60 31.16 4.96 9.59
C THR A 60 30.59 4.01 10.64
N LEU A 61 31.22 2.84 10.80
CA LEU A 61 30.99 1.98 11.96
C LEU A 61 31.59 2.67 13.19
N ALA A 62 30.74 3.29 14.00
CA ALA A 62 31.16 4.06 15.16
C ALA A 62 31.39 3.19 16.40
N TRP A 63 30.63 2.12 16.54
CA TRP A 63 30.70 1.20 17.67
C TRP A 63 30.06 -0.14 17.33
N TYR A 64 30.51 -1.21 17.95
CA TYR A 64 29.85 -2.51 17.91
C TYR A 64 30.00 -3.26 19.23
N SER A 65 29.08 -4.17 19.49
CA SER A 65 29.12 -5.10 20.61
C SER A 65 28.46 -6.42 20.23
N MET A 66 28.76 -7.44 21.01
CA MET A 66 28.11 -8.75 20.91
C MET A 66 27.29 -8.98 22.18
N VAL A 67 26.05 -9.39 22.01
CA VAL A 67 25.18 -9.81 23.11
C VAL A 67 24.94 -11.30 23.00
N GLN A 68 25.28 -12.03 24.06
CA GLN A 68 25.07 -13.47 24.17
C GLN A 68 24.26 -13.80 25.42
N ALA A 69 23.19 -14.59 25.21
CA ALA A 69 22.37 -15.20 26.25
C ALA A 69 22.45 -16.74 26.13
N PRO A 70 23.44 -17.41 26.77
CA PRO A 70 23.71 -18.81 26.53
C PRO A 70 22.48 -19.71 26.73
N ASN A 71 22.24 -20.61 25.77
CA ASN A 71 21.12 -21.55 25.71
C ASN A 71 19.74 -20.91 25.46
N ALA A 72 19.65 -19.62 25.15
CA ALA A 72 18.39 -19.03 24.72
C ALA A 72 17.96 -19.58 23.36
N ASN A 73 16.68 -19.89 23.20
CA ASN A 73 16.11 -20.28 21.92
C ASN A 73 15.89 -19.09 20.99
N TRP A 74 15.62 -17.93 21.58
CA TRP A 74 15.50 -16.64 20.93
C TRP A 74 15.84 -15.52 21.92
N LEU A 75 16.17 -14.37 21.39
CA LEU A 75 16.42 -13.17 22.19
C LEU A 75 15.77 -11.94 21.55
N ARG A 76 15.52 -10.94 22.40
CA ARG A 76 15.03 -9.61 22.04
C ARG A 76 15.70 -8.57 22.91
N LEU A 77 16.29 -7.55 22.29
CA LEU A 77 17.00 -6.48 23.00
C LEU A 77 16.04 -5.41 23.51
N GLU A 78 16.32 -4.85 24.68
CA GLU A 78 15.71 -3.64 25.21
C GLU A 78 16.77 -2.56 25.33
N PHE A 79 16.56 -1.44 24.61
CA PHE A 79 17.44 -0.27 24.67
C PHE A 79 16.99 0.68 25.77
N SER A 80 17.93 1.40 26.35
CA SER A 80 17.66 2.42 27.36
C SER A 80 16.96 3.64 26.75
N ASP A 81 16.10 4.30 27.51
CA ASP A 81 15.33 5.48 27.05
C ASP A 81 16.23 6.69 26.72
N ASP A 82 17.47 6.69 27.18
CA ASP A 82 18.46 7.71 26.88
C ASP A 82 19.26 7.41 25.59
N SER A 83 18.98 6.31 24.90
CA SER A 83 19.54 6.01 23.60
C SER A 83 19.07 7.03 22.57
N THR A 84 20.01 7.58 21.82
CA THR A 84 19.75 8.61 20.79
C THR A 84 20.47 8.28 19.49
N LEU A 85 19.81 8.50 18.37
CA LEU A 85 20.36 8.35 17.04
C LEU A 85 20.23 9.67 16.29
N ALA A 86 21.31 10.10 15.65
CA ALA A 86 21.33 11.34 14.89
C ALA A 86 20.45 11.23 13.64
N LEU A 87 19.66 12.25 13.37
CA LEU A 87 18.84 12.39 12.16
C LEU A 87 19.55 13.29 11.15
N ALA A 88 19.40 13.02 9.88
CA ALA A 88 19.77 13.90 8.79
C ALA A 88 18.98 15.21 8.88
N ALA A 89 19.66 16.34 8.77
CA ALA A 89 19.03 17.66 8.79
C ALA A 89 18.62 18.15 7.39
N ASN A 90 19.15 17.51 6.33
CA ASN A 90 18.90 17.86 4.93
C ASN A 90 19.14 16.65 4.00
N ASP A 91 18.83 16.79 2.73
CA ASP A 91 18.90 15.71 1.73
C ASP A 91 20.33 15.27 1.36
N THR A 92 21.37 15.94 1.83
CA THR A 92 22.78 15.56 1.62
C THR A 92 23.37 14.78 2.79
N GLU A 93 22.62 14.67 3.86
CA GLU A 93 22.97 13.91 5.07
C GLU A 93 22.23 12.58 5.13
N THR A 94 22.72 11.68 5.97
CA THR A 94 22.05 10.39 6.26
C THR A 94 21.86 10.21 7.77
N ASP A 95 20.79 9.51 8.14
CA ASP A 95 20.50 9.13 9.52
C ASP A 95 21.58 8.19 10.06
N SER A 96 21.86 8.29 11.35
CA SER A 96 22.56 7.22 12.08
C SER A 96 21.56 6.09 12.39
N TYR A 97 22.04 4.85 12.43
CA TYR A 97 21.18 3.69 12.69
C TYR A 97 21.91 2.58 13.45
N ILE A 98 21.12 1.72 14.08
CA ILE A 98 21.57 0.46 14.67
C ILE A 98 21.32 -0.64 13.65
N ARG A 99 22.33 -1.50 13.43
CA ARG A 99 22.18 -2.77 12.75
C ARG A 99 22.36 -3.90 13.75
N ILE A 100 21.41 -4.83 13.79
CA ILE A 100 21.41 -5.99 14.68
C ILE A 100 21.41 -7.23 13.80
N THR A 101 22.41 -8.10 13.95
CA THR A 101 22.55 -9.31 13.14
C THR A 101 22.60 -10.55 14.04
N SER A 102 21.70 -11.50 13.82
CA SER A 102 21.72 -12.81 14.47
C SER A 102 22.91 -13.64 13.95
N LEU A 103 23.66 -14.23 14.86
CA LEU A 103 24.72 -15.18 14.48
C LEU A 103 24.19 -16.59 14.22
N PHE A 104 22.94 -16.86 14.56
CA PHE A 104 22.30 -18.16 14.34
C PHE A 104 21.88 -18.37 12.88
N ASP A 105 21.20 -17.37 12.28
CA ASP A 105 20.59 -17.48 10.96
C ASP A 105 20.93 -16.31 10.02
N GLY A 106 21.69 -15.32 10.49
CA GLY A 106 22.05 -14.14 9.71
C GLY A 106 20.92 -13.12 9.55
N ALA A 107 19.80 -13.27 10.26
CA ALA A 107 18.70 -12.32 10.23
C ALA A 107 19.17 -10.94 10.71
N GLU A 108 18.75 -9.89 9.99
CA GLU A 108 19.20 -8.52 10.24
C GLU A 108 18.03 -7.58 10.50
N GLN A 109 18.18 -6.66 11.46
CA GLN A 109 17.28 -5.54 11.67
C GLN A 109 18.02 -4.22 11.64
N ILE A 110 17.44 -3.22 10.97
CA ILE A 110 17.93 -1.85 10.93
C ILE A 110 16.93 -0.94 11.66
N LEU A 111 17.46 -0.14 12.60
CA LEU A 111 16.68 0.80 13.40
C LEU A 111 17.33 2.19 13.36
N ASN A 112 16.69 3.17 12.75
CA ASN A 112 17.02 4.58 12.92
C ASN A 112 16.25 5.15 14.13
N ALA A 113 16.41 6.43 14.44
CA ALA A 113 15.74 7.08 15.59
C ALA A 113 14.21 6.89 15.56
N GLN A 114 13.59 6.97 14.40
CA GLN A 114 12.15 6.83 14.25
C GLN A 114 11.70 5.38 14.48
N SER A 115 12.33 4.42 13.80
CA SER A 115 11.97 3.01 13.94
C SER A 115 12.29 2.49 15.33
N LEU A 116 13.37 2.93 15.98
CA LEU A 116 13.66 2.60 17.37
C LEU A 116 12.52 3.05 18.31
N ALA A 117 12.03 4.28 18.13
CA ALA A 117 10.86 4.77 18.90
C ALA A 117 9.57 3.98 18.58
N GLN A 118 9.33 3.62 17.32
CA GLN A 118 8.19 2.79 16.91
C GLN A 118 8.25 1.36 17.48
N TRP A 119 9.45 0.84 17.66
CA TRP A 119 9.72 -0.44 18.33
C TRP A 119 9.74 -0.33 19.87
N HIS A 120 9.36 0.83 20.42
CA HIS A 120 9.32 1.08 21.87
C HIS A 120 10.68 0.79 22.55
N ASN A 121 11.76 1.22 21.93
CA ASN A 121 13.13 0.96 22.36
C ASN A 121 13.48 -0.54 22.48
N THR A 122 12.91 -1.38 21.62
CA THR A 122 13.21 -2.82 21.56
C THR A 122 13.60 -3.24 20.16
N SER A 123 14.19 -4.42 20.03
CA SER A 123 14.44 -5.06 18.74
C SER A 123 13.29 -5.97 18.30
N ALA A 124 13.39 -6.53 17.10
CA ALA A 124 12.67 -7.74 16.68
C ALA A 124 13.10 -8.95 17.54
N TYR A 125 12.37 -10.05 17.42
CA TYR A 125 12.75 -11.35 18.00
C TYR A 125 13.74 -12.04 17.07
N PHE A 126 14.92 -12.37 17.56
CA PHE A 126 15.96 -13.09 16.84
C PHE A 126 16.07 -14.53 17.34
N ASN A 127 16.19 -15.49 16.42
CA ASN A 127 16.43 -16.88 16.78
C ASN A 127 17.88 -17.07 17.25
N GLY A 128 18.10 -18.05 18.13
CA GLY A 128 19.40 -18.33 18.72
C GLY A 128 19.71 -17.48 19.95
N ASP A 129 20.94 -17.58 20.39
CA ASP A 129 21.41 -17.07 21.68
C ASP A 129 22.42 -15.91 21.57
N MET A 130 22.68 -15.42 20.33
CA MET A 130 23.71 -14.40 20.12
C MET A 130 23.41 -13.49 18.95
N VAL A 131 23.58 -12.17 19.16
CA VAL A 131 23.53 -11.14 18.12
C VAL A 131 24.72 -10.21 18.18
N ILE A 132 25.12 -9.68 17.01
CA ILE A 132 26.01 -8.53 16.87
C ILE A 132 25.15 -7.28 16.75
N ILE A 133 25.56 -6.22 17.44
CA ILE A 133 24.94 -4.90 17.38
C ILE A 133 25.99 -3.92 16.91
N GLU A 134 25.67 -3.16 15.88
CA GLU A 134 26.53 -2.14 15.31
C GLU A 134 25.82 -0.79 15.32
N LEU A 135 26.50 0.24 15.78
CA LEU A 135 26.08 1.63 15.60
C LEU A 135 26.78 2.18 14.37
N ILE A 136 26.01 2.44 13.34
CA ILE A 136 26.48 3.12 12.13
C ILE A 136 26.15 4.60 12.27
N SER A 137 27.17 5.42 12.37
CA SER A 137 27.04 6.88 12.32
C SER A 137 26.77 7.31 10.89
N GLY A 138 25.66 7.99 10.67
CA GLY A 138 25.31 8.57 9.39
C GLY A 138 26.23 9.72 8.99
N LYS A 139 26.12 10.13 7.74
CA LYS A 139 26.79 11.31 7.21
C LYS A 139 26.07 12.59 7.69
N ASN A 140 26.48 13.10 8.85
CA ASN A 140 25.93 14.32 9.48
C ASN A 140 26.91 14.90 10.50
N ASN A 141 26.56 16.02 11.17
CA ASN A 141 27.41 16.66 12.19
C ASN A 141 26.88 16.46 13.63
N SER A 142 26.05 15.46 13.85
CA SER A 142 25.41 15.22 15.14
C SER A 142 26.04 14.05 15.89
N THR A 143 25.57 13.80 17.09
CA THR A 143 26.05 12.69 17.95
C THR A 143 24.97 11.63 18.09
N SER A 144 25.40 10.39 18.27
CA SER A 144 24.57 9.25 18.59
C SER A 144 25.10 8.54 19.84
N SER A 145 24.20 7.95 20.61
CA SER A 145 24.54 7.11 21.78
C SER A 145 23.49 6.02 21.93
N ILE A 146 23.91 4.77 22.08
CA ILE A 146 23.02 3.65 22.37
C ILE A 146 23.48 2.92 23.64
N SER A 147 22.52 2.46 24.41
CA SER A 147 22.73 1.66 25.60
C SER A 147 21.70 0.54 25.67
N ILE A 148 22.13 -0.69 25.95
CA ILE A 148 21.25 -1.84 26.14
C ILE A 148 20.99 -1.98 27.61
N LYS A 149 19.70 -2.01 27.98
CA LYS A 149 19.23 -2.11 29.35
C LYS A 149 19.06 -3.56 29.79
N SER A 150 18.47 -4.38 28.91
CA SER A 150 18.22 -5.79 29.17
C SER A 150 18.03 -6.56 27.87
N THR A 151 17.99 -7.88 27.98
CA THR A 151 17.66 -8.79 26.88
C THR A 151 16.62 -9.78 27.37
N GLN A 152 15.49 -9.86 26.65
CA GLN A 152 14.49 -10.90 26.85
C GLN A 152 14.97 -12.18 26.18
N VAL A 153 14.89 -13.32 26.86
CA VAL A 153 15.29 -14.63 26.34
C VAL A 153 14.17 -15.64 26.51
N GLY A 154 13.95 -16.44 25.48
CA GLY A 154 12.83 -17.36 25.44
C GLY A 154 13.07 -18.66 26.18
N GLU A 155 12.02 -19.12 26.87
CA GLU A 155 11.88 -20.41 27.52
C GLU A 155 10.75 -21.22 26.91
N ASP A 156 10.52 -22.47 27.37
CA ASP A 156 9.50 -23.37 26.83
C ASP A 156 8.04 -22.98 27.20
N ILE A 157 7.07 -23.41 26.39
CA ILE A 157 5.66 -22.97 26.44
C ILE A 157 4.78 -23.95 27.21
N VAL A 158 3.75 -23.43 27.94
CA VAL A 158 2.70 -24.21 28.62
C VAL A 158 1.43 -24.32 27.78
N VAL A 159 0.79 -25.49 27.69
CA VAL A 159 -0.31 -25.80 26.75
C VAL A 159 -1.68 -25.88 27.43
N SER A 160 -2.68 -25.15 26.90
CA SER A 160 -4.10 -25.37 27.16
C SER A 160 -4.83 -25.81 25.86
N LYS A 161 -5.77 -26.78 25.94
CA LYS A 161 -6.47 -27.34 24.77
C LYS A 161 -8.00 -27.15 24.89
N SER A 162 -8.65 -26.82 23.74
CA SER A 162 -10.12 -26.77 23.62
C SER A 162 -10.54 -27.44 22.31
N GLN A 163 -10.44 -28.78 22.28
CA GLN A 163 -10.73 -29.62 21.12
C GLN A 163 -12.15 -30.11 21.15
N CYS A 164 -12.84 -30.07 20.01
CA CYS A 164 -14.20 -30.55 19.81
C CYS A 164 -14.17 -32.01 19.34
N GLY A 165 -14.06 -32.95 20.25
CA GLY A 165 -13.93 -34.38 19.95
C GLY A 165 -12.67 -34.99 20.58
N ASN A 166 -12.28 -36.15 20.09
CA ASN A 166 -11.17 -36.94 20.64
C ASN A 166 -9.82 -36.61 19.99
N THR A 167 -9.82 -35.96 18.84
CA THR A 167 -8.65 -35.66 18.02
C THR A 167 -8.52 -34.16 17.81
N ASP A 168 -7.31 -33.71 17.59
CA ASP A 168 -7.01 -32.37 17.10
C ASP A 168 -6.97 -32.45 15.57
N ASP A 169 -7.99 -31.88 14.93
CA ASP A 169 -8.18 -31.99 13.48
C ASP A 169 -7.70 -30.74 12.73
N ARG A 170 -6.95 -29.85 13.41
CA ARG A 170 -6.31 -28.70 12.77
C ARG A 170 -5.23 -29.14 11.79
N ILE A 171 -5.17 -28.48 10.67
CA ILE A 171 -4.17 -28.71 9.61
C ILE A 171 -3.37 -27.45 9.35
N ALA A 172 -2.17 -27.61 8.77
CA ALA A 172 -1.33 -26.46 8.38
C ALA A 172 -2.06 -25.52 7.41
N SER A 173 -1.84 -24.22 7.58
CA SER A 173 -2.37 -23.15 6.75
C SER A 173 -1.24 -22.22 6.30
N ILE A 174 -1.45 -21.56 5.16
CA ILE A 174 -0.56 -20.50 4.63
C ILE A 174 -1.34 -19.19 4.41
N ASP A 175 -2.46 -19.00 5.12
CA ASP A 175 -3.28 -17.79 4.96
C ASP A 175 -2.47 -16.55 5.33
N PRO A 176 -2.18 -15.63 4.38
CA PRO A 176 -1.32 -14.47 4.61
C PRO A 176 -2.04 -13.35 5.38
N ARG A 177 -3.33 -13.49 5.67
CA ARG A 177 -4.14 -12.48 6.35
C ARG A 177 -4.04 -12.56 7.88
N VAL A 178 -3.50 -13.67 8.42
CA VAL A 178 -3.36 -13.90 9.86
C VAL A 178 -1.90 -13.78 10.30
N CYS A 179 -1.68 -13.36 11.53
CA CYS A 179 -0.37 -13.20 12.14
C CYS A 179 -0.35 -13.72 13.58
N ARG A 180 0.84 -14.14 14.05
CA ARG A 180 1.08 -14.41 15.46
C ARG A 180 1.33 -13.09 16.18
N ILE A 181 0.77 -12.90 17.36
CA ILE A 181 1.02 -11.74 18.23
C ILE A 181 1.93 -12.17 19.38
N THR A 182 3.05 -11.50 19.55
CA THR A 182 4.03 -11.78 20.58
C THR A 182 4.24 -10.57 21.51
N PRO A 183 4.60 -10.79 22.80
CA PRO A 183 4.82 -12.07 23.49
C PRO A 183 3.53 -12.71 24.05
N VAL A 184 2.35 -12.10 23.86
CA VAL A 184 1.10 -12.59 24.44
C VAL A 184 0.69 -13.98 23.93
N GLY A 185 1.19 -14.39 22.77
CA GLY A 185 0.89 -15.69 22.18
C GLY A 185 -0.54 -15.80 21.67
N CYS A 186 -1.07 -14.77 21.06
CA CYS A 186 -2.39 -14.69 20.43
C CYS A 186 -2.31 -14.67 18.91
N THR A 187 -3.46 -14.70 18.26
CA THR A 187 -3.62 -14.51 16.83
C THR A 187 -4.19 -13.14 16.51
N GLY A 188 -3.64 -12.46 15.53
CA GLY A 188 -4.19 -11.25 14.92
C GLY A 188 -4.46 -11.46 13.43
N TRP A 189 -5.21 -10.57 12.82
CA TRP A 189 -5.50 -10.63 11.40
C TRP A 189 -5.88 -9.27 10.81
N MET A 190 -5.49 -9.07 9.54
CA MET A 190 -5.75 -7.83 8.80
C MET A 190 -7.18 -7.77 8.30
N ILE A 191 -7.79 -6.59 8.39
CA ILE A 191 -9.11 -6.28 7.84
C ILE A 191 -8.99 -5.33 6.65
N ASN A 192 -9.95 -5.42 5.73
CA ASN A 192 -10.04 -4.53 4.56
C ASN A 192 -10.78 -3.23 4.94
N ASP A 193 -10.21 -2.49 5.89
CA ASP A 193 -10.56 -1.10 6.16
C ASP A 193 -9.58 -0.16 5.45
N THR A 194 -9.78 1.15 5.55
CA THR A 194 -8.98 2.16 4.86
C THR A 194 -7.46 2.02 5.10
N ASN A 195 -7.07 1.52 6.26
CA ASN A 195 -5.66 1.43 6.67
C ASN A 195 -5.16 -0.01 6.83
N HIS A 196 -5.97 -1.02 6.51
CA HIS A 196 -5.66 -2.44 6.65
C HIS A 196 -5.17 -2.79 8.06
N MET A 197 -5.97 -2.38 9.06
CA MET A 197 -5.65 -2.57 10.47
C MET A 197 -5.99 -3.98 10.96
N PHE A 198 -5.82 -4.22 12.25
CA PHE A 198 -5.86 -5.55 12.83
C PHE A 198 -7.00 -5.72 13.82
N LEU A 199 -7.54 -6.94 13.86
CA LEU A 199 -8.41 -7.42 14.92
C LEU A 199 -7.76 -8.58 15.69
N SER A 200 -8.07 -8.67 16.96
CA SER A 200 -7.72 -9.75 17.88
C SER A 200 -8.72 -9.81 19.04
N ALA A 201 -8.50 -10.70 20.01
CA ALA A 201 -9.29 -10.74 21.24
C ALA A 201 -8.86 -9.63 22.21
N GLY A 202 -9.79 -9.13 22.99
CA GLY A 202 -9.55 -8.06 23.97
C GLY A 202 -8.70 -8.49 25.16
N HIS A 203 -8.80 -9.74 25.57
CA HIS A 203 -7.94 -10.28 26.62
C HIS A 203 -6.46 -10.42 26.19
N CYS A 204 -6.19 -10.42 24.87
CA CYS A 204 -4.83 -10.33 24.33
C CYS A 204 -4.25 -8.91 24.40
N ALA A 205 -5.11 -7.89 24.60
CA ALA A 205 -4.66 -6.51 24.75
C ALA A 205 -4.02 -6.29 26.14
N GLY A 206 -3.09 -5.36 26.22
CA GLY A 206 -2.39 -5.03 27.46
C GLY A 206 -0.91 -4.76 27.20
N THR A 207 -0.09 -4.86 28.23
CA THR A 207 1.35 -4.57 28.14
C THR A 207 2.13 -5.54 27.26
N ASN A 208 1.56 -6.72 26.99
CA ASN A 208 2.19 -7.77 26.18
C ASN A 208 1.73 -7.79 24.70
N LEU A 209 0.92 -6.82 24.28
CA LEU A 209 0.57 -6.61 22.88
C LEU A 209 1.67 -5.78 22.23
N SER A 210 2.68 -6.42 21.59
CA SER A 210 3.90 -5.73 21.21
C SER A 210 4.27 -5.87 19.74
N VAL A 211 4.28 -7.08 19.17
CA VAL A 211 4.73 -7.33 17.79
C VAL A 211 3.77 -8.29 17.09
N VAL A 212 3.45 -8.02 15.82
CA VAL A 212 2.80 -8.99 14.94
C VAL A 212 3.85 -9.65 14.04
N GLN A 213 3.71 -10.94 13.81
CA GLN A 213 4.63 -11.77 13.03
C GLN A 213 3.86 -12.49 11.92
N PHE A 214 4.27 -12.29 10.68
CA PHE A 214 3.78 -12.99 9.49
C PHE A 214 4.77 -14.06 9.05
N ASN A 215 4.36 -14.91 8.11
CA ASN A 215 5.21 -15.93 7.49
C ASN A 215 6.00 -16.76 8.54
N VAL A 216 5.35 -17.05 9.65
CA VAL A 216 5.95 -17.76 10.78
C VAL A 216 6.41 -19.14 10.35
N PRO A 217 7.71 -19.47 10.51
CA PRO A 217 8.24 -20.79 10.17
C PRO A 217 7.66 -21.90 11.05
N LEU A 218 7.84 -23.16 10.65
CA LEU A 218 7.56 -24.29 11.52
C LEU A 218 8.43 -24.25 12.76
N SER A 219 7.86 -24.59 13.89
CA SER A 219 8.59 -24.73 15.16
C SER A 219 9.55 -25.92 15.11
N GLN A 220 10.48 -26.00 16.05
CA GLN A 220 11.39 -27.13 16.18
C GLN A 220 10.62 -28.41 16.53
N SER A 221 11.21 -29.58 16.35
CA SER A 221 10.60 -30.87 16.69
C SER A 221 10.30 -31.01 18.20
N SER A 222 10.95 -30.23 19.05
CA SER A 222 10.67 -30.08 20.48
C SER A 222 9.39 -29.31 20.79
N GLY A 223 8.83 -28.54 19.81
CA GLY A 223 7.78 -27.56 20.00
C GLY A 223 8.31 -26.15 20.28
N THR A 224 9.62 -25.97 20.40
CA THR A 224 10.23 -24.64 20.56
C THR A 224 9.95 -23.78 19.33
N ILE A 225 9.41 -22.58 19.56
CA ILE A 225 9.02 -21.68 18.47
C ILE A 225 10.22 -21.17 17.69
N VAL A 226 9.99 -20.92 16.40
CA VAL A 226 10.91 -20.22 15.51
C VAL A 226 10.25 -18.89 15.13
N ASN A 227 11.01 -17.79 15.24
CA ASN A 227 10.54 -16.48 14.83
C ASN A 227 10.82 -16.27 13.33
N PRO A 228 9.92 -15.58 12.59
CA PRO A 228 10.23 -15.17 11.24
C PRO A 228 11.35 -14.12 11.22
N PRO A 229 12.00 -13.88 10.08
CA PRO A 229 13.00 -12.82 9.98
C PRO A 229 12.40 -11.44 10.29
N PRO A 230 13.24 -10.46 10.68
CA PRO A 230 12.76 -9.11 11.05
C PRO A 230 11.90 -8.42 9.99
N GLU A 231 12.05 -8.75 8.70
CA GLU A 231 11.23 -8.24 7.60
C GLU A 231 9.77 -8.70 7.64
N ASP A 232 9.45 -9.69 8.46
CA ASP A 232 8.10 -10.21 8.70
C ASP A 232 7.57 -9.90 10.11
N GLN A 233 8.26 -9.03 10.84
CA GLN A 233 7.88 -8.59 12.18
C GLN A 233 7.55 -7.09 12.16
N TYR A 234 6.45 -6.69 12.80
CA TYR A 234 5.97 -5.31 12.80
C TYR A 234 5.59 -4.88 14.21
N PRO A 235 6.09 -3.73 14.70
CA PRO A 235 5.76 -3.23 16.02
C PRO A 235 4.34 -2.65 16.05
N ILE A 236 3.62 -2.91 17.14
CA ILE A 236 2.26 -2.42 17.34
C ILE A 236 2.29 -0.96 17.81
N ASP A 237 1.45 -0.11 17.22
CA ASP A 237 1.20 1.22 17.75
C ASP A 237 0.26 1.13 18.94
N THR A 238 0.80 1.20 20.15
CA THR A 238 0.04 1.12 21.40
C THR A 238 -0.97 2.26 21.54
N THR A 239 -0.78 3.40 20.87
CA THR A 239 -1.73 4.52 20.87
C THR A 239 -2.97 4.26 20.04
N SER A 240 -2.92 3.25 19.16
CA SER A 240 -4.03 2.83 18.31
C SER A 240 -4.95 1.81 18.97
N VAL A 241 -4.51 1.18 20.06
CA VAL A 241 -5.19 0.04 20.66
C VAL A 241 -6.51 0.47 21.30
N GLN A 242 -7.60 -0.11 20.81
CA GLN A 242 -8.94 0.00 21.36
C GLN A 242 -9.46 -1.41 21.63
N TYR A 243 -9.94 -1.68 22.85
CA TYR A 243 -10.35 -3.03 23.21
C TYR A 243 -11.41 -3.08 24.28
N SER A 244 -12.05 -4.23 24.41
CA SER A 244 -12.87 -4.62 25.56
C SER A 244 -12.55 -6.06 25.92
N ASN A 245 -12.31 -6.34 27.19
CA ASN A 245 -12.18 -7.68 27.76
C ASN A 245 -13.38 -7.94 28.69
N GLY A 246 -14.58 -7.90 28.13
CA GLY A 246 -15.84 -8.07 28.84
C GLY A 246 -16.41 -9.49 28.79
N GLY A 247 -15.60 -10.48 28.42
CA GLY A 247 -15.99 -11.89 28.30
C GLY A 247 -16.74 -12.21 27.00
N ILE A 248 -17.35 -13.38 26.96
CA ILE A 248 -17.97 -13.95 25.74
C ILE A 248 -18.94 -12.95 25.09
N GLY A 249 -18.71 -12.64 23.81
CA GLY A 249 -19.49 -11.68 23.03
C GLY A 249 -19.13 -10.20 23.26
N ASN A 250 -18.20 -9.90 24.17
CA ASN A 250 -17.67 -8.55 24.41
C ASN A 250 -16.14 -8.57 24.67
N ASP A 251 -15.44 -9.37 23.94
CA ASP A 251 -14.01 -9.57 24.00
C ASP A 251 -13.44 -9.34 22.60
N TRP A 252 -12.81 -8.18 22.38
CA TRP A 252 -12.31 -7.73 21.08
C TRP A 252 -11.20 -6.69 21.25
N CYS A 253 -10.29 -6.66 20.30
CA CYS A 253 -9.22 -5.66 20.20
C CYS A 253 -9.10 -5.20 18.74
N TYR A 254 -8.97 -3.90 18.52
CA TYR A 254 -8.69 -3.24 17.24
C TYR A 254 -7.45 -2.38 17.39
N PHE A 255 -6.46 -2.55 16.51
CA PHE A 255 -5.18 -1.87 16.60
C PHE A 255 -4.47 -1.74 15.26
N GLY A 256 -3.51 -0.83 15.20
CA GLY A 256 -2.62 -0.63 14.07
C GLY A 256 -1.18 -1.02 14.39
N VAL A 257 -0.39 -1.19 13.34
CA VAL A 257 1.05 -1.46 13.42
C VAL A 257 1.82 -0.43 12.59
N PHE A 258 3.07 -0.20 12.95
CA PHE A 258 3.97 0.60 12.14
C PHE A 258 4.53 -0.20 10.96
N PRO A 259 4.97 0.47 9.87
CA PRO A 259 5.69 -0.19 8.79
C PRO A 259 6.95 -0.91 9.28
N ASN A 260 7.38 -1.90 8.54
CA ASN A 260 8.60 -2.65 8.84
C ASN A 260 9.84 -1.76 8.78
N SER A 261 10.75 -1.91 9.74
CA SER A 261 11.94 -1.05 9.86
C SER A 261 12.96 -1.25 8.75
N ASN A 262 13.05 -2.45 8.17
CA ASN A 262 14.00 -2.77 7.11
C ASN A 262 13.45 -2.40 5.72
N THR A 263 12.17 -2.69 5.47
CA THR A 263 11.57 -2.59 4.13
C THR A 263 10.72 -1.35 3.94
N ALA A 264 10.36 -0.66 5.03
CA ALA A 264 9.39 0.43 5.07
C ALA A 264 7.97 0.05 4.57
N LEU A 265 7.71 -1.23 4.28
CA LEU A 265 6.40 -1.71 3.83
C LEU A 265 5.46 -1.94 5.01
N THR A 266 4.19 -1.64 4.82
CA THR A 266 3.14 -2.09 5.75
C THR A 266 2.88 -3.59 5.57
N PRO A 267 2.26 -4.28 6.54
CA PRO A 267 1.88 -5.68 6.37
C PRO A 267 1.02 -5.92 5.13
N PHE A 268 0.04 -5.05 4.85
CA PHE A 268 -0.80 -5.18 3.67
C PHE A 268 -0.01 -5.04 2.37
N GLN A 269 0.94 -4.09 2.30
CA GLN A 269 1.80 -3.93 1.13
C GLN A 269 2.67 -5.17 0.86
N LYS A 270 3.05 -5.91 1.91
CA LYS A 270 3.80 -7.15 1.76
C LYS A 270 2.92 -8.37 1.48
N GLN A 271 1.82 -8.54 2.22
CA GLN A 271 0.98 -9.74 2.15
C GLN A 271 -0.09 -9.68 1.05
N GLN A 272 -0.48 -8.48 0.59
CA GLN A 272 -1.49 -8.22 -0.46
C GLN A 272 -2.86 -8.88 -0.18
N ALA A 273 -3.22 -9.08 1.08
CA ALA A 273 -4.44 -9.76 1.48
C ALA A 273 -4.98 -9.25 2.82
N ALA A 274 -6.30 -9.10 2.92
CA ALA A 274 -7.01 -8.72 4.14
C ALA A 274 -8.41 -9.35 4.15
N PHE A 275 -9.03 -9.49 5.33
CA PHE A 275 -10.37 -10.01 5.45
C PHE A 275 -11.43 -8.92 5.27
N THR A 276 -12.44 -9.20 4.49
CA THR A 276 -13.67 -8.40 4.49
C THR A 276 -14.49 -8.76 5.71
N LEU A 277 -14.97 -7.75 6.45
CA LEU A 277 -15.88 -7.91 7.57
C LEU A 277 -17.33 -7.96 7.10
N ALA A 278 -18.13 -8.87 7.65
CA ALA A 278 -19.55 -8.95 7.36
C ALA A 278 -20.36 -9.31 8.61
N ALA A 279 -21.63 -8.95 8.62
CA ALA A 279 -22.55 -9.45 9.63
C ALA A 279 -22.70 -10.97 9.52
N PRO A 280 -22.70 -11.71 10.64
CA PRO A 280 -22.83 -13.16 10.60
C PRO A 280 -24.19 -13.58 10.03
N PRO A 281 -24.22 -14.58 9.13
CA PRO A 281 -25.47 -15.18 8.65
C PRO A 281 -26.16 -15.98 9.76
N ALA A 282 -27.34 -16.52 9.45
CA ALA A 282 -27.98 -17.52 10.30
C ALA A 282 -27.02 -18.71 10.51
N ALA A 283 -26.94 -19.24 11.73
CA ALA A 283 -25.99 -20.32 12.03
C ALA A 283 -26.33 -21.63 11.30
N SER A 284 -27.62 -21.96 11.18
CA SER A 284 -28.07 -23.23 10.61
C SER A 284 -27.59 -23.43 9.16
N GLY A 285 -26.92 -24.54 8.92
CA GLY A 285 -26.42 -24.94 7.61
C GLY A 285 -25.09 -24.30 7.19
N ASN A 286 -24.50 -23.44 8.02
CA ASN A 286 -23.21 -22.82 7.75
C ASN A 286 -22.07 -23.52 8.52
N THR A 287 -20.89 -23.45 7.95
CA THR A 287 -19.63 -23.92 8.53
C THR A 287 -18.73 -22.72 8.82
N ILE A 288 -18.04 -22.77 9.95
CA ILE A 288 -17.05 -21.76 10.35
C ILE A 288 -15.65 -22.35 10.19
N ARG A 289 -14.73 -21.54 9.70
CA ARG A 289 -13.29 -21.76 9.71
C ARG A 289 -12.65 -20.88 10.76
N ILE A 290 -11.75 -21.46 11.56
CA ILE A 290 -10.80 -20.72 12.41
C ILE A 290 -9.42 -20.94 11.84
N THR A 291 -8.66 -19.84 11.66
CA THR A 291 -7.28 -19.88 11.21
C THR A 291 -6.43 -19.07 12.18
N GLY A 292 -5.34 -19.65 12.70
CA GLY A 292 -4.53 -18.94 13.70
C GLY A 292 -3.35 -19.76 14.22
N PHE A 293 -2.74 -19.28 15.29
CA PHE A 293 -1.45 -19.74 15.81
C PHE A 293 -1.59 -20.46 17.16
N GLY A 294 -2.42 -21.48 17.18
CA GLY A 294 -2.60 -22.28 18.39
C GLY A 294 -1.39 -23.13 18.75
N VAL A 295 -1.21 -23.39 20.05
CA VAL A 295 -0.21 -24.35 20.53
C VAL A 295 -0.55 -25.77 20.04
N ASP A 296 0.50 -26.51 19.72
CA ASP A 296 0.40 -27.91 19.28
C ASP A 296 1.65 -28.67 19.69
N THR A 297 1.82 -29.89 19.20
CA THR A 297 2.99 -30.73 19.43
C THR A 297 4.02 -30.56 18.30
N GLY A 298 5.29 -30.57 18.64
CA GLY A 298 6.39 -30.56 17.67
C GLY A 298 6.35 -29.34 16.73
N THR A 299 6.58 -29.57 15.46
CA THR A 299 6.74 -28.49 14.47
C THR A 299 5.51 -27.65 14.19
N ALA A 300 4.32 -28.12 14.56
CA ALA A 300 3.06 -27.44 14.36
C ALA A 300 2.72 -26.40 15.45
N SER A 301 3.43 -26.43 16.59
CA SER A 301 3.16 -25.53 17.73
C SER A 301 3.32 -24.05 17.35
N GLN A 302 2.29 -23.24 17.60
CA GLN A 302 2.25 -21.81 17.28
C GLN A 302 2.64 -21.45 15.84
N THR A 303 2.33 -22.32 14.89
CA THR A 303 2.39 -22.06 13.45
C THR A 303 0.98 -21.81 12.90
N ASN A 304 0.91 -21.34 11.67
CA ASN A 304 -0.38 -21.06 11.03
C ASN A 304 -1.13 -22.37 10.76
N GLN A 305 -2.26 -22.58 11.44
CA GLN A 305 -3.12 -23.75 11.34
C GLN A 305 -4.57 -23.35 11.15
N THR A 306 -5.37 -24.25 10.59
CA THR A 306 -6.79 -24.01 10.32
C THR A 306 -7.64 -25.25 10.60
N HIS A 307 -8.86 -25.03 11.07
CA HIS A 307 -9.88 -26.08 11.16
C HIS A 307 -11.28 -25.53 10.86
N THR A 308 -12.18 -26.37 10.37
CA THR A 308 -13.57 -26.04 10.10
C THR A 308 -14.50 -26.80 11.03
N GLY A 309 -15.60 -26.17 11.45
CA GLY A 309 -16.61 -26.80 12.28
C GLY A 309 -17.99 -26.21 12.03
N ALA A 310 -19.04 -26.86 12.53
CA ALA A 310 -20.40 -26.37 12.38
C ALA A 310 -20.59 -25.03 13.08
N PHE A 311 -21.28 -24.09 12.44
CA PHE A 311 -21.76 -22.86 13.06
C PHE A 311 -23.01 -23.18 13.86
N THR A 312 -22.92 -23.22 15.20
CA THR A 312 -23.98 -23.77 16.07
C THR A 312 -24.98 -22.71 16.50
N SER A 313 -24.54 -21.47 16.76
CA SER A 313 -25.45 -20.39 17.07
C SER A 313 -24.84 -19.00 16.82
N ASN A 314 -25.72 -18.06 16.48
CA ASN A 314 -25.47 -16.63 16.38
C ASN A 314 -26.53 -15.92 17.23
N SER A 315 -26.19 -15.44 18.41
CA SER A 315 -27.14 -14.82 19.35
C SER A 315 -26.57 -13.51 19.89
N GLY A 316 -27.16 -12.39 19.49
CA GLY A 316 -26.70 -11.06 19.86
C GLY A 316 -25.28 -10.81 19.38
N THR A 317 -24.35 -10.67 20.31
CA THR A 317 -22.91 -10.45 20.03
C THR A 317 -22.06 -11.71 20.18
N THR A 318 -22.68 -12.87 20.44
CA THR A 318 -21.98 -14.14 20.68
C THR A 318 -22.12 -15.09 19.48
N LEU A 319 -21.02 -15.61 19.00
CA LEU A 319 -20.91 -16.68 18.01
C LEU A 319 -20.52 -17.99 18.71
N ARG A 320 -21.07 -19.15 18.27
CA ARG A 320 -20.70 -20.46 18.77
C ARG A 320 -20.51 -21.46 17.64
N TYR A 321 -19.49 -22.30 17.73
CA TYR A 321 -19.08 -23.24 16.69
C TYR A 321 -18.26 -24.39 17.26
N THR A 322 -18.05 -25.43 16.44
CA THR A 322 -17.34 -26.65 16.85
C THR A 322 -16.01 -26.84 16.11
N ALA A 323 -15.37 -25.77 15.68
CA ALA A 323 -14.00 -25.84 15.15
C ALA A 323 -13.00 -26.00 16.30
N ASP A 324 -12.00 -26.87 16.14
CA ASP A 324 -10.92 -27.08 17.10
C ASP A 324 -10.07 -25.84 17.27
N THR A 325 -9.74 -25.55 18.51
CA THR A 325 -8.83 -24.46 18.90
C THR A 325 -7.98 -24.89 20.11
N THR A 326 -6.90 -24.17 20.31
CA THR A 326 -6.06 -24.31 21.52
C THR A 326 -5.64 -22.92 21.99
N GLY A 327 -4.96 -22.82 23.12
CA GLY A 327 -4.31 -21.59 23.56
C GLY A 327 -3.46 -21.02 22.42
N GLY A 328 -3.54 -19.71 22.17
CA GLY A 328 -2.94 -19.05 21.03
C GLY A 328 -3.87 -18.82 19.81
N ASN A 329 -4.98 -19.58 19.70
CA ASN A 329 -6.04 -19.25 18.75
C ASN A 329 -6.90 -18.06 19.18
N SER A 330 -6.77 -17.59 20.42
CA SER A 330 -7.39 -16.34 20.89
C SER A 330 -7.12 -15.20 19.92
N GLY A 331 -8.17 -14.53 19.47
CA GLY A 331 -8.09 -13.47 18.47
C GLY A 331 -8.27 -13.91 17.03
N SER A 332 -8.24 -15.19 16.69
CA SER A 332 -8.42 -15.70 15.32
C SER A 332 -9.71 -15.20 14.65
N PRO A 333 -9.71 -14.98 13.32
CA PRO A 333 -10.93 -14.66 12.59
C PRO A 333 -11.92 -15.82 12.61
N VAL A 334 -13.18 -15.51 12.86
CA VAL A 334 -14.31 -16.44 12.65
C VAL A 334 -14.79 -16.25 11.21
N ILE A 335 -14.45 -17.17 10.33
CA ILE A 335 -14.66 -17.07 8.89
C ILE A 335 -15.85 -17.96 8.49
N VAL A 336 -16.82 -17.44 7.74
CA VAL A 336 -17.87 -18.25 7.13
C VAL A 336 -17.30 -18.97 5.93
N GLU A 337 -17.25 -20.30 6.01
CA GLU A 337 -16.74 -21.14 4.91
C GLU A 337 -17.60 -20.96 3.65
N GLY A 338 -16.96 -20.92 2.50
CA GLY A 338 -17.63 -20.67 1.22
C GLY A 338 -17.91 -19.21 0.87
N LEU A 339 -18.05 -18.31 1.86
CA LEU A 339 -18.12 -16.85 1.62
C LEU A 339 -16.76 -16.19 1.76
N GLY A 340 -15.84 -16.77 2.55
CA GLY A 340 -14.51 -16.23 2.79
C GLY A 340 -14.47 -14.93 3.60
N VAL A 341 -15.60 -14.50 4.19
CA VAL A 341 -15.71 -13.28 4.98
C VAL A 341 -15.55 -13.56 6.47
N ALA A 342 -14.93 -12.65 7.20
CA ALA A 342 -14.84 -12.73 8.66
C ALA A 342 -16.07 -12.10 9.31
N VAL A 343 -16.68 -12.82 10.25
CA VAL A 343 -17.92 -12.40 10.92
C VAL A 343 -17.74 -12.16 12.42
N GLY A 344 -16.54 -12.36 12.94
CA GLY A 344 -16.20 -12.14 14.33
C GLY A 344 -14.80 -12.61 14.70
N ILE A 345 -14.55 -12.63 15.99
CA ILE A 345 -13.25 -12.89 16.62
C ILE A 345 -13.41 -14.10 17.55
N HIS A 346 -12.56 -15.12 17.42
CA HIS A 346 -12.50 -16.24 18.37
C HIS A 346 -11.92 -15.78 19.71
N THR A 347 -12.58 -16.10 20.81
CA THR A 347 -12.18 -15.60 22.14
C THR A 347 -12.11 -16.67 23.22
N ASN A 348 -13.01 -17.65 23.19
CA ASN A 348 -13.13 -18.58 24.29
C ASN A 348 -13.26 -20.04 23.81
N GLY A 349 -12.50 -20.92 24.46
CA GLY A 349 -12.69 -22.35 24.39
C GLY A 349 -13.94 -22.81 25.14
N GLY A 350 -14.38 -24.04 24.88
CA GLY A 350 -15.53 -24.66 25.55
C GLY A 350 -15.90 -26.00 24.94
N CYS A 351 -15.18 -26.42 23.92
CA CYS A 351 -15.26 -27.77 23.37
C CYS A 351 -14.56 -28.79 24.26
N THR A 352 -15.13 -29.98 24.34
CA THR A 352 -14.58 -31.13 25.05
C THR A 352 -14.77 -32.40 24.23
N THR A 353 -14.17 -33.51 24.67
CA THR A 353 -14.38 -34.83 24.07
C THR A 353 -15.85 -35.32 24.11
N SER A 354 -16.66 -34.79 25.03
CA SER A 354 -18.08 -35.14 25.20
C SER A 354 -19.04 -34.12 24.53
N GLY A 355 -18.55 -33.10 23.86
CA GLY A 355 -19.34 -32.04 23.23
C GLY A 355 -19.01 -30.64 23.77
N GLY A 356 -19.89 -29.68 23.53
CA GLY A 356 -19.68 -28.26 23.81
C GLY A 356 -19.47 -27.47 22.55
N TYR A 357 -19.01 -26.24 22.70
CA TYR A 357 -18.69 -25.32 21.58
C TYR A 357 -17.68 -24.28 22.00
N ASN A 358 -16.88 -23.86 21.06
CA ASN A 358 -16.03 -22.68 21.19
C ASN A 358 -16.84 -21.42 20.87
N SER A 359 -16.42 -20.28 21.38
CA SER A 359 -17.18 -19.03 21.29
C SER A 359 -16.32 -17.87 20.79
N GLY A 360 -16.99 -16.89 20.21
CA GLY A 360 -16.35 -15.65 19.75
C GLY A 360 -17.27 -14.43 19.85
N THR A 361 -16.66 -13.26 19.72
CA THR A 361 -17.33 -11.98 19.62
C THR A 361 -17.73 -11.72 18.17
N SER A 362 -19.02 -11.42 17.96
CA SER A 362 -19.60 -11.11 16.65
C SER A 362 -19.17 -9.71 16.16
N TYR A 363 -19.03 -9.55 14.85
CA TYR A 363 -18.94 -8.23 14.20
C TYR A 363 -20.11 -7.29 14.56
N ASN A 364 -21.26 -7.85 14.97
CA ASN A 364 -22.40 -7.06 15.42
C ASN A 364 -22.20 -6.36 16.77
N GLN A 365 -21.06 -6.59 17.45
CA GLN A 365 -20.73 -5.92 18.72
C GLN A 365 -20.59 -4.40 18.49
N THR A 366 -21.46 -3.63 19.17
CA THR A 366 -21.60 -2.19 18.92
C THR A 366 -20.32 -1.40 19.25
N ALA A 367 -19.64 -1.76 20.35
CA ALA A 367 -18.42 -1.06 20.74
C ALA A 367 -17.27 -1.32 19.74
N LEU A 368 -17.15 -2.55 19.23
CA LEU A 368 -16.22 -2.88 18.14
C LEU A 368 -16.50 -2.06 16.88
N ARG A 369 -17.76 -2.01 16.45
CA ARG A 369 -18.15 -1.21 15.27
C ARG A 369 -17.87 0.29 15.47
N ASN A 370 -18.09 0.79 16.68
CA ASN A 370 -17.75 2.18 17.00
C ASN A 370 -16.24 2.43 16.96
N ALA A 371 -15.42 1.48 17.40
CA ALA A 371 -13.96 1.59 17.30
C ALA A 371 -13.49 1.62 15.85
N LEU A 372 -14.07 0.78 14.98
CA LEU A 372 -13.77 0.76 13.54
C LEU A 372 -14.12 2.09 12.84
N ILE A 373 -15.20 2.75 13.28
CA ILE A 373 -15.61 4.07 12.73
C ILE A 373 -14.78 5.21 13.33
N ASN A 374 -14.27 5.04 14.55
CA ASN A 374 -13.49 6.05 15.28
C ASN A 374 -12.08 5.53 15.60
N PRO A 375 -11.23 5.29 14.60
CA PRO A 375 -9.88 4.76 14.79
C PRO A 375 -8.98 5.76 15.54
N THR A 376 -7.92 5.24 16.18
CA THR A 376 -6.92 6.02 16.92
C THR A 376 -5.50 5.66 16.44
N GLY A 377 -4.49 6.46 16.78
CA GLY A 377 -3.10 6.20 16.45
C GLY A 377 -2.86 5.86 14.99
N ALA A 378 -2.10 4.80 14.69
CA ALA A 378 -1.84 4.30 13.34
C ALA A 378 -3.11 3.88 12.58
N CYS A 379 -4.21 3.63 13.27
CA CYS A 379 -5.51 3.37 12.65
C CYS A 379 -6.15 4.63 12.05
N LYS A 380 -5.68 5.83 12.40
CA LYS A 380 -6.13 7.07 11.79
C LYS A 380 -5.31 7.33 10.54
N SER A 381 -6.00 7.64 9.45
CA SER A 381 -5.37 8.12 8.22
C SER A 381 -5.33 9.65 8.17
N ILE A 382 -4.34 10.16 7.45
CA ILE A 382 -4.36 11.54 6.98
C ILE A 382 -5.17 11.54 5.68
N ALA A 383 -6.16 12.43 5.59
CA ALA A 383 -6.82 12.70 4.32
C ALA A 383 -5.99 13.69 3.51
N PHE A 384 -5.86 13.40 2.22
CA PHE A 384 -5.15 14.24 1.25
C PHE A 384 -6.19 14.92 0.37
N THR A 385 -6.07 16.23 0.21
CA THR A 385 -6.88 16.99 -0.74
C THR A 385 -5.97 17.85 -1.62
N TYR A 386 -6.38 18.03 -2.85
CA TYR A 386 -5.62 18.69 -3.90
C TYR A 386 -6.41 19.93 -4.38
N PRO A 387 -6.23 21.10 -3.73
CA PRO A 387 -7.04 22.30 -4.04
C PRO A 387 -7.00 22.74 -5.49
N ASN A 388 -5.92 22.43 -6.19
CA ASN A 388 -5.72 22.79 -7.60
C ASN A 388 -5.78 21.55 -8.52
N GLY A 389 -6.29 20.40 -8.04
CA GLY A 389 -6.19 19.12 -8.73
C GLY A 389 -4.79 18.53 -8.77
N LEU A 390 -4.66 17.30 -9.27
CA LEU A 390 -3.37 16.68 -9.54
C LEU A 390 -2.95 16.95 -10.99
N PRO A 391 -1.64 17.19 -11.24
CA PRO A 391 -1.16 17.41 -12.60
C PRO A 391 -1.26 16.12 -13.41
N THR A 392 -1.70 16.21 -14.65
CA THR A 392 -1.55 15.15 -15.65
C THR A 392 -0.35 15.39 -16.56
N GLN A 393 0.31 16.55 -16.40
CA GLN A 393 1.53 16.93 -17.10
C GLN A 393 2.51 17.58 -16.14
N PHE A 394 3.79 17.43 -16.43
CA PHE A 394 4.89 18.11 -15.77
C PHE A 394 5.73 18.86 -16.78
N SER A 395 6.27 19.99 -16.35
CA SER A 395 7.24 20.75 -17.11
C SER A 395 8.57 20.01 -17.24
N THR A 396 9.14 20.01 -18.44
CA THR A 396 10.50 19.47 -18.68
C THR A 396 11.61 20.31 -18.06
N VAL A 397 11.32 21.55 -17.71
CA VAL A 397 12.28 22.44 -17.00
C VAL A 397 12.09 22.41 -15.48
N GLY A 398 11.07 21.68 -15.00
CA GLY A 398 10.71 21.65 -13.58
C GLY A 398 10.02 22.92 -13.10
N GLY A 399 9.83 23.01 -11.78
CA GLY A 399 9.22 24.18 -11.15
C GLY A 399 7.70 24.13 -11.02
N ASP A 400 7.04 23.07 -11.50
CA ASP A 400 5.60 22.90 -11.28
C ASP A 400 5.31 22.78 -9.78
N GLN A 401 4.26 23.46 -9.34
CA GLN A 401 3.87 23.47 -7.94
C GLN A 401 2.59 22.70 -7.72
N ILE A 402 2.67 21.64 -6.92
CA ILE A 402 1.53 20.83 -6.53
C ILE A 402 1.17 21.21 -5.09
N THR A 403 -0.04 21.70 -4.89
CA THR A 403 -0.55 22.06 -3.57
C THR A 403 -1.34 20.90 -2.98
N VAL A 404 -0.96 20.47 -1.77
CA VAL A 404 -1.63 19.39 -1.05
C VAL A 404 -2.02 19.89 0.34
N THR A 405 -3.26 19.70 0.73
CA THR A 405 -3.73 19.94 2.09
C THR A 405 -3.93 18.61 2.81
N PHE A 406 -3.29 18.46 3.94
CA PHE A 406 -3.35 17.27 4.78
C PHE A 406 -4.33 17.49 5.93
N THR A 407 -5.43 16.77 5.95
CA THR A 407 -6.35 16.80 7.09
C THR A 407 -5.96 15.72 8.08
N SER A 408 -5.32 16.12 9.17
CA SER A 408 -4.93 15.23 10.27
C SER A 408 -5.87 15.38 11.45
N PRO A 409 -6.31 14.28 12.06
CA PRO A 409 -7.29 14.33 13.14
C PRO A 409 -6.76 14.87 14.47
N THR A 410 -5.45 14.89 14.73
CA THR A 410 -4.91 15.20 16.07
C THR A 410 -3.68 16.09 16.11
N SER A 411 -2.87 16.16 15.07
CA SER A 411 -1.68 17.00 15.00
C SER A 411 -1.34 17.31 13.55
N ALA A 412 -0.52 18.34 13.33
CA ALA A 412 -0.05 18.67 11.97
C ALA A 412 0.62 17.45 11.33
N ALA A 413 0.43 17.29 10.03
CA ALA A 413 1.17 16.32 9.25
C ALA A 413 2.67 16.59 9.37
N ALA A 414 3.45 15.55 9.66
CA ALA A 414 4.90 15.67 9.73
C ALA A 414 5.54 14.99 8.52
N LEU A 415 6.67 15.54 8.10
CA LEU A 415 7.50 15.01 7.01
C LEU A 415 6.72 14.68 5.72
N PRO A 416 5.84 15.59 5.22
CA PRO A 416 5.11 15.33 4.00
C PRO A 416 6.08 15.29 2.82
N LYS A 417 5.95 14.21 2.00
CA LYS A 417 6.78 13.98 0.82
C LYS A 417 5.92 13.69 -0.38
N MET A 418 6.33 14.18 -1.55
CA MET A 418 5.97 13.64 -2.84
C MET A 418 7.01 12.58 -3.20
N ILE A 419 6.57 11.38 -3.53
CA ILE A 419 7.43 10.28 -3.97
C ILE A 419 7.16 10.11 -5.45
N TRP A 420 8.20 9.95 -6.26
CA TRP A 420 8.05 9.80 -7.70
C TRP A 420 9.10 8.87 -8.32
N LYS A 421 8.81 8.36 -9.51
CA LYS A 421 9.72 7.59 -10.35
C LYS A 421 9.29 7.70 -11.81
N TYR A 422 10.17 7.35 -12.74
CA TYR A 422 9.74 7.07 -14.11
C TYR A 422 9.06 5.69 -14.19
N GLU A 423 8.06 5.55 -15.06
CA GLU A 423 7.25 4.32 -15.18
C GLU A 423 8.09 3.05 -15.31
N ASN A 424 9.15 3.10 -16.11
CA ASN A 424 10.01 1.95 -16.41
C ASN A 424 11.21 1.79 -15.46
N THR A 425 11.20 2.44 -14.29
CA THR A 425 12.27 2.34 -13.30
C THR A 425 11.76 1.77 -11.98
N SER A 426 12.64 1.08 -11.26
CA SER A 426 12.37 0.65 -9.87
C SER A 426 12.81 1.67 -8.83
N THR A 427 13.70 2.59 -9.18
CA THR A 427 14.26 3.59 -8.26
C THR A 427 13.26 4.72 -8.05
N THR A 428 12.93 5.01 -6.80
CA THR A 428 12.10 6.14 -6.39
C THR A 428 12.93 7.30 -5.91
N SER A 429 12.44 8.53 -6.15
CA SER A 429 12.96 9.77 -5.59
C SER A 429 11.90 10.44 -4.72
N SER A 430 12.27 11.40 -3.88
CA SER A 430 11.31 12.13 -3.07
C SER A 430 11.59 13.62 -3.03
N ILE A 431 10.52 14.39 -2.83
CA ILE A 431 10.54 15.86 -2.70
C ILE A 431 9.86 16.17 -1.36
N SER A 432 10.50 16.97 -0.52
CA SER A 432 9.90 17.42 0.74
C SER A 432 8.90 18.56 0.49
N GLY A 433 7.76 18.52 1.18
CA GLY A 433 6.76 19.57 1.10
C GLY A 433 7.21 20.84 1.84
N VAL A 434 6.98 22.00 1.25
CA VAL A 434 7.17 23.31 1.87
C VAL A 434 5.85 23.80 2.44
N LEU A 435 5.80 24.07 3.74
CA LEU A 435 4.59 24.56 4.41
C LEU A 435 4.19 25.95 3.88
N VAL A 436 2.96 26.07 3.39
CA VAL A 436 2.37 27.34 2.95
C VAL A 436 1.53 27.97 4.06
N SER A 437 0.56 27.20 4.61
CA SER A 437 -0.27 27.67 5.74
C SER A 437 -1.00 26.48 6.38
N GLY A 438 -1.19 26.48 7.69
CA GLY A 438 -1.91 25.42 8.41
C GLY A 438 -1.32 24.04 8.12
N ASN A 439 -2.05 23.20 7.42
CA ASN A 439 -1.64 21.87 6.95
C ASN A 439 -1.53 21.80 5.41
N THR A 440 -1.38 22.94 4.75
CA THR A 440 -1.24 23.02 3.29
C THR A 440 0.23 23.17 2.93
N TYR A 441 0.70 22.31 2.07
CA TYR A 441 2.09 22.23 1.61
C TYR A 441 2.14 22.34 0.08
N THR A 442 3.25 22.87 -0.42
CA THR A 442 3.56 22.91 -1.85
C THR A 442 4.79 22.07 -2.12
N PHE A 443 4.71 21.27 -3.19
CA PHE A 443 5.80 20.47 -3.69
C PHE A 443 6.23 21.03 -5.04
N THR A 444 7.50 21.37 -5.17
CA THR A 444 8.07 21.90 -6.42
C THR A 444 8.80 20.80 -7.16
N THR A 445 8.38 20.50 -8.38
CA THR A 445 8.94 19.39 -9.17
C THR A 445 10.35 19.71 -9.68
N PRO A 446 11.24 18.71 -9.80
CA PRO A 446 12.46 18.83 -10.58
C PRO A 446 12.14 18.88 -12.08
N ALA A 447 13.14 19.13 -12.90
CA ALA A 447 13.05 18.89 -14.33
C ALA A 447 12.88 17.42 -14.61
N PHE A 448 11.94 17.08 -15.49
CA PHE A 448 11.70 15.71 -15.92
C PHE A 448 12.16 15.50 -17.37
N THR A 449 12.55 14.27 -17.69
CA THR A 449 12.92 13.91 -19.07
C THR A 449 11.70 14.06 -19.97
N CYS A 450 11.84 14.80 -21.05
CA CYS A 450 10.84 15.06 -22.06
C CYS A 450 10.23 13.73 -22.59
N GLY A 451 8.93 13.65 -22.70
CA GLY A 451 8.19 12.47 -23.14
C GLY A 451 8.08 11.34 -22.12
N SER A 452 8.68 11.47 -20.93
CA SER A 452 8.61 10.44 -19.90
C SER A 452 7.29 10.45 -19.17
N ARG A 453 6.74 9.27 -18.88
CA ARG A 453 5.67 9.12 -17.91
C ARG A 453 6.27 9.09 -16.51
N VAL A 454 5.86 10.03 -15.67
CA VAL A 454 6.26 10.15 -14.27
C VAL A 454 5.13 9.59 -13.41
N LEU A 455 5.44 8.56 -12.64
CA LEU A 455 4.56 8.01 -11.61
C LEU A 455 4.86 8.73 -10.30
N PHE A 456 3.82 9.22 -9.61
CA PHE A 456 4.01 9.96 -8.36
C PHE A 456 2.91 9.68 -7.34
N GLY A 457 3.17 10.06 -6.10
CA GLY A 457 2.21 9.95 -5.00
C GLY A 457 2.71 10.75 -3.80
N PHE A 458 1.89 10.85 -2.78
CA PHE A 458 2.20 11.64 -1.58
C PHE A 458 2.21 10.78 -0.35
N SER A 459 2.99 11.18 0.64
CA SER A 459 3.02 10.54 1.95
C SER A 459 3.13 11.57 3.05
N ALA A 460 2.52 11.28 4.20
CA ALA A 460 2.64 12.09 5.41
C ALA A 460 2.41 11.22 6.65
N ARG A 461 2.84 11.71 7.83
CA ARG A 461 2.65 11.04 9.13
C ARG A 461 1.90 11.95 10.08
N ILE A 462 1.17 11.35 11.01
CA ILE A 462 0.59 12.06 12.15
C ILE A 462 1.69 12.28 13.18
N GLY A 463 2.17 13.52 13.30
CA GLY A 463 3.37 13.82 14.09
C GLY A 463 4.62 13.14 13.52
N SER A 464 5.69 13.12 14.29
CA SER A 464 6.98 12.54 13.86
C SER A 464 7.03 11.01 13.91
N THR A 465 6.19 10.39 14.73
CA THR A 465 6.20 8.95 15.03
C THR A 465 4.94 8.20 14.60
N GLY A 466 3.89 8.89 14.18
CA GLY A 466 2.61 8.29 13.77
C GLY A 466 2.67 7.47 12.50
N GLY A 467 1.60 6.75 12.22
CA GLY A 467 1.46 5.91 11.02
C GLY A 467 1.66 6.69 9.73
N LEU A 468 2.25 6.05 8.72
CA LEU A 468 2.40 6.61 7.38
C LEU A 468 1.07 6.50 6.64
N SER A 469 0.55 7.63 6.19
CA SER A 469 -0.56 7.69 5.24
C SER A 469 -0.03 8.03 3.86
N THR A 470 -0.60 7.44 2.83
CA THR A 470 -0.21 7.67 1.43
C THR A 470 -1.40 8.05 0.56
N SER A 471 -1.14 8.73 -0.53
CA SER A 471 -2.10 8.98 -1.59
C SER A 471 -1.41 8.79 -2.96
N PRO A 472 -1.85 7.82 -3.78
CA PRO A 472 -2.95 6.87 -3.49
C PRO A 472 -2.67 5.99 -2.27
N SER A 473 -3.73 5.49 -1.64
CA SER A 473 -3.63 4.71 -0.39
C SER A 473 -2.83 3.40 -0.55
N ALA A 474 -2.79 2.84 -1.75
CA ALA A 474 -2.05 1.63 -2.10
C ALA A 474 -0.65 1.90 -2.70
N LEU A 475 -0.05 3.07 -2.44
CA LEU A 475 1.34 3.35 -2.84
C LEU A 475 2.29 2.37 -2.09
N PRO A 476 3.26 1.69 -2.76
CA PRO A 476 3.72 1.88 -4.15
C PRO A 476 3.07 0.96 -5.20
N GLN A 477 1.97 0.27 -4.94
CA GLN A 477 1.26 -0.57 -5.91
C GLN A 477 0.42 0.25 -6.88
N GLN A 478 -0.09 1.40 -6.44
CA GLN A 478 -0.81 2.36 -7.28
C GLN A 478 -0.10 3.71 -7.25
N TRP A 479 -0.12 4.39 -8.38
CA TRP A 479 0.51 5.70 -8.56
C TRP A 479 -0.42 6.62 -9.32
N TYR A 480 -0.36 7.91 -9.04
CA TYR A 480 -0.77 8.93 -9.99
C TYR A 480 0.22 8.98 -11.14
N SER A 481 -0.19 9.44 -12.30
CA SER A 481 0.71 9.55 -13.44
C SER A 481 0.56 10.89 -14.15
N ALA A 482 1.69 11.45 -14.58
CA ALA A 482 1.75 12.63 -15.41
C ALA A 482 2.82 12.44 -16.50
N VAL A 483 2.68 13.19 -17.58
CA VAL A 483 3.63 13.14 -18.70
C VAL A 483 4.49 14.40 -18.68
N ALA A 484 5.80 14.25 -18.80
CA ALA A 484 6.72 15.38 -18.91
C ALA A 484 6.66 15.94 -20.34
N THR A 485 6.23 17.20 -20.48
CA THR A 485 5.98 17.84 -21.79
C THR A 485 6.32 19.33 -21.75
N SER A 486 6.54 19.91 -22.90
CA SER A 486 6.70 21.36 -23.06
C SER A 486 5.38 22.13 -23.15
N ILE A 487 4.23 21.45 -23.13
CA ILE A 487 2.91 22.08 -23.22
C ILE A 487 2.56 22.69 -21.85
N ASN A 488 2.43 24.01 -21.80
CA ASN A 488 2.26 24.73 -20.55
C ASN A 488 0.97 25.59 -20.47
N LEU A 489 0.27 25.82 -21.57
CA LEU A 489 -0.88 26.71 -21.59
C LEU A 489 -2.19 25.92 -21.46
N ILE A 490 -2.90 26.04 -20.34
CA ILE A 490 -4.24 25.52 -20.15
C ILE A 490 -5.23 26.54 -20.71
N LEU A 491 -5.94 26.21 -21.78
CA LEU A 491 -6.99 27.05 -22.36
C LEU A 491 -8.31 26.84 -21.64
N TRP A 492 -8.60 25.61 -21.23
CA TRP A 492 -9.76 25.22 -20.47
C TRP A 492 -9.48 23.92 -19.70
N ALA A 493 -10.08 23.80 -18.52
CA ALA A 493 -9.96 22.58 -17.71
C ALA A 493 -11.22 22.34 -16.90
N ASP A 494 -11.58 21.07 -16.72
CA ASP A 494 -12.61 20.62 -15.80
C ASP A 494 -12.13 19.35 -15.08
N TYR A 495 -12.07 19.44 -13.77
CA TYR A 495 -11.72 18.35 -12.84
C TYR A 495 -12.99 17.77 -12.17
N PHE A 496 -14.15 18.14 -12.67
CA PHE A 496 -15.48 17.69 -12.24
C PHE A 496 -15.87 17.99 -10.78
N GLU A 497 -15.15 18.85 -10.07
CA GLU A 497 -15.53 19.27 -8.73
C GLU A 497 -16.76 20.18 -8.70
N THR A 498 -16.93 20.97 -9.75
CA THR A 498 -18.09 21.84 -10.00
C THR A 498 -18.89 21.34 -11.20
N ASP A 499 -20.08 21.92 -11.42
CA ASP A 499 -20.91 21.57 -12.58
C ASP A 499 -20.63 22.55 -13.74
N GLU A 500 -19.79 22.13 -14.67
CA GLU A 500 -19.42 22.89 -15.87
C GLU A 500 -20.38 22.62 -17.07
N SER A 501 -21.60 22.17 -16.79
CA SER A 501 -22.67 21.99 -17.77
C SER A 501 -22.44 20.87 -18.81
N TRP A 502 -21.75 19.80 -18.41
CA TRP A 502 -21.70 18.59 -19.21
C TRP A 502 -23.08 17.98 -19.42
N LYS A 503 -23.31 17.41 -20.59
CA LYS A 503 -24.58 16.81 -20.95
C LYS A 503 -24.45 15.29 -21.01
N THR A 504 -25.40 14.62 -20.37
CA THR A 504 -25.54 13.17 -20.44
C THR A 504 -26.73 12.77 -21.30
N SER A 505 -26.59 11.69 -22.04
CA SER A 505 -27.67 11.07 -22.79
C SER A 505 -27.51 9.56 -22.85
N SER A 506 -28.56 8.83 -23.18
CA SER A 506 -28.55 7.38 -23.33
C SER A 506 -29.36 6.92 -24.53
N SER A 507 -28.99 5.77 -25.09
CA SER A 507 -29.71 5.11 -26.16
C SER A 507 -29.69 3.60 -25.95
N GLY A 508 -30.86 2.98 -25.94
CA GLY A 508 -31.03 1.53 -25.74
C GLY A 508 -30.92 1.07 -24.29
N THR A 509 -30.45 1.88 -23.37
CA THR A 509 -30.31 1.55 -21.95
C THR A 509 -30.90 2.62 -21.03
N THR A 510 -31.31 2.21 -19.83
CA THR A 510 -31.71 3.09 -18.72
C THR A 510 -30.84 2.90 -17.49
N THR A 511 -29.84 2.03 -17.56
CA THR A 511 -28.89 1.72 -16.48
C THR A 511 -27.48 2.17 -16.85
N GLY A 512 -26.61 2.33 -15.86
CA GLY A 512 -25.24 2.76 -16.06
C GLY A 512 -25.13 4.20 -16.61
N LEU A 513 -26.04 5.09 -16.24
CA LEU A 513 -26.02 6.48 -16.72
C LEU A 513 -24.82 7.22 -16.14
N TRP A 514 -24.20 8.10 -16.93
CA TRP A 514 -23.12 8.96 -16.47
C TRP A 514 -23.58 9.84 -15.30
N THR A 515 -22.84 9.80 -14.23
CA THR A 515 -23.09 10.55 -12.99
C THR A 515 -21.81 11.23 -12.54
N ARG A 516 -21.88 12.55 -12.28
CA ARG A 516 -20.78 13.28 -11.64
C ARG A 516 -20.84 13.06 -10.13
N ALA A 517 -19.91 12.31 -9.58
CA ALA A 517 -19.88 11.95 -8.16
C ALA A 517 -18.47 11.56 -7.72
N ALA A 518 -18.26 11.48 -6.40
CA ALA A 518 -17.14 10.72 -5.87
C ALA A 518 -17.36 9.23 -6.21
N PRO A 519 -16.36 8.53 -6.74
CA PRO A 519 -16.46 7.09 -6.98
C PRO A 519 -16.87 6.34 -5.72
N ASN A 520 -17.71 5.32 -5.87
CA ASN A 520 -18.07 4.48 -4.73
C ASN A 520 -16.91 3.58 -4.35
N ALA A 521 -16.31 3.79 -3.16
CA ALA A 521 -15.17 3.02 -2.64
C ALA A 521 -15.40 1.51 -2.56
N GLY A 522 -16.61 1.02 -2.80
CA GLY A 522 -16.94 -0.41 -2.90
C GLY A 522 -16.43 -1.07 -4.19
N GLY A 523 -16.08 -0.30 -5.22
CA GLY A 523 -15.58 -0.82 -6.50
C GLY A 523 -16.52 -1.83 -7.16
N PHE A 524 -17.83 -1.59 -7.07
CA PHE A 524 -18.84 -2.50 -7.61
C PHE A 524 -18.69 -2.65 -9.13
N ASN A 525 -18.79 -3.88 -9.61
CA ASN A 525 -18.74 -4.22 -11.03
C ASN A 525 -17.48 -3.75 -11.80
N GLY A 526 -16.45 -3.24 -11.11
CA GLY A 526 -15.22 -2.72 -11.72
C GLY A 526 -15.18 -1.21 -11.84
N ASP A 527 -16.04 -0.50 -11.11
CA ASP A 527 -15.95 0.94 -10.94
C ASP A 527 -14.59 1.36 -10.36
N PRO A 528 -14.09 2.56 -10.69
CA PRO A 528 -12.92 3.11 -10.01
C PRO A 528 -13.22 3.26 -8.50
N LEU A 529 -12.20 2.98 -7.68
CA LEU A 529 -12.28 3.15 -6.23
C LEU A 529 -12.12 4.62 -5.81
N VAL A 530 -11.41 5.37 -6.64
CA VAL A 530 -11.09 6.80 -6.45
C VAL A 530 -11.13 7.49 -7.82
N ASP A 531 -11.28 8.80 -7.84
CA ASP A 531 -11.08 9.63 -9.02
C ASP A 531 -9.61 9.58 -9.51
N SER A 532 -9.33 10.16 -10.66
CA SER A 532 -8.00 10.02 -11.27
C SER A 532 -6.98 10.99 -10.70
N ASP A 533 -7.41 12.14 -10.21
CA ASP A 533 -6.56 13.24 -9.82
C ASP A 533 -6.59 13.55 -8.30
N GLY A 534 -7.42 12.85 -7.53
CA GLY A 534 -7.55 13.02 -6.09
C GLY A 534 -8.33 14.27 -5.67
N SER A 535 -9.01 14.95 -6.60
CA SER A 535 -9.84 16.13 -6.31
C SER A 535 -11.13 15.76 -5.60
N GLY A 536 -11.67 14.56 -5.84
CA GLY A 536 -12.78 13.97 -5.11
C GLY A 536 -13.94 13.52 -5.98
N LYS A 537 -14.17 14.12 -7.16
CA LYS A 537 -15.23 13.73 -8.08
C LYS A 537 -14.74 13.53 -9.51
N CYS A 538 -15.40 12.64 -10.20
CA CYS A 538 -15.26 12.42 -11.63
C CYS A 538 -16.63 12.11 -12.25
N PHE A 539 -16.73 11.89 -13.54
CA PHE A 539 -17.88 11.23 -14.15
C PHE A 539 -17.64 9.72 -14.19
N VAL A 540 -18.57 8.96 -13.63
CA VAL A 540 -18.59 7.49 -13.67
C VAL A 540 -19.96 6.99 -14.17
N THR A 541 -19.97 5.81 -14.77
CA THR A 541 -21.21 5.12 -15.13
C THR A 541 -21.76 4.40 -13.90
N GLY A 542 -23.07 4.62 -13.62
CA GLY A 542 -23.82 3.82 -12.66
C GLY A 542 -23.52 3.96 -11.17
N ASN A 543 -22.43 4.45 -10.72
CA ASN A 543 -21.91 4.71 -9.33
C ASN A 543 -22.67 4.08 -8.13
N ILE A 544 -23.40 3.00 -8.33
CA ILE A 544 -24.13 2.21 -7.34
C ILE A 544 -24.09 0.72 -7.70
N GLU A 545 -24.13 -0.14 -6.70
CA GLU A 545 -24.07 -1.60 -6.90
C GLU A 545 -25.10 -2.10 -7.92
N GLY A 546 -24.62 -2.87 -8.89
CA GLY A 546 -25.46 -3.52 -9.91
C GLY A 546 -25.97 -2.62 -11.04
N ASN A 547 -25.55 -1.37 -11.10
CA ASN A 547 -26.00 -0.39 -12.09
C ASN A 547 -24.97 -0.09 -13.17
N SER A 548 -24.57 -1.11 -13.92
CA SER A 548 -23.65 -1.00 -15.07
C SER A 548 -24.37 -0.64 -16.36
N VAL A 549 -23.64 -0.21 -17.38
CA VAL A 549 -24.17 -0.02 -18.75
C VAL A 549 -24.57 -1.37 -19.32
N ARG A 550 -25.82 -1.50 -19.77
CA ARG A 550 -26.39 -2.74 -20.32
C ARG A 550 -27.23 -2.50 -21.54
N ALA A 551 -26.96 -3.26 -22.62
CA ALA A 551 -27.73 -3.30 -23.86
C ALA A 551 -27.98 -1.91 -24.52
N GLY A 552 -26.94 -1.06 -24.54
CA GLY A 552 -27.05 0.26 -25.16
C GLY A 552 -25.80 1.12 -24.95
N ASN A 553 -26.00 2.42 -25.16
CA ASN A 553 -24.91 3.41 -25.04
C ASN A 553 -25.32 4.49 -24.03
N VAL A 554 -24.34 4.94 -23.27
CA VAL A 554 -24.44 6.16 -22.46
C VAL A 554 -23.37 7.15 -22.92
N THR A 555 -23.75 8.41 -23.13
CA THR A 555 -22.87 9.43 -23.71
C THR A 555 -22.74 10.60 -22.75
N LEU A 556 -21.49 11.03 -22.51
CA LEU A 556 -21.11 12.24 -21.79
C LEU A 556 -20.52 13.22 -22.79
N THR A 557 -21.06 14.42 -22.90
CA THR A 557 -20.64 15.44 -23.89
C THR A 557 -20.24 16.73 -23.16
N SER A 558 -19.08 17.28 -23.54
CA SER A 558 -18.54 18.51 -22.96
C SER A 558 -19.38 19.74 -23.24
N PRO A 559 -19.24 20.83 -22.48
CA PRO A 559 -19.57 22.17 -22.98
C PRO A 559 -18.82 22.48 -24.26
N MET A 560 -19.13 23.61 -24.90
CA MET A 560 -18.43 24.08 -26.09
C MET A 560 -17.05 24.65 -25.64
N LEU A 561 -15.99 24.25 -26.30
CA LEU A 561 -14.62 24.64 -26.02
C LEU A 561 -14.11 25.53 -27.15
N ASP A 562 -13.31 26.53 -26.82
CA ASP A 562 -12.70 27.45 -27.81
C ASP A 562 -11.22 27.14 -28.02
N ALA A 563 -10.90 26.61 -29.20
CA ALA A 563 -9.53 26.32 -29.62
C ALA A 563 -9.04 27.28 -30.72
N THR A 564 -9.80 28.35 -31.06
CA THR A 564 -9.54 29.21 -32.22
C THR A 564 -8.16 29.85 -32.22
N ASN A 565 -7.67 30.25 -31.06
CA ASN A 565 -6.38 30.95 -30.90
C ASN A 565 -5.26 30.06 -30.38
N ALA A 566 -5.50 28.74 -30.33
CA ALA A 566 -4.51 27.80 -29.86
C ALA A 566 -3.52 27.47 -30.99
N PHE A 567 -2.23 27.62 -30.70
CA PHE A 567 -1.20 27.04 -31.55
C PHE A 567 -1.08 25.56 -31.16
N THR A 568 -1.33 24.63 -32.08
CA THR A 568 -1.38 23.20 -31.81
C THR A 568 -2.16 22.80 -30.54
N PRO A 569 -3.52 22.90 -30.55
CA PRO A 569 -4.31 22.54 -29.38
C PRO A 569 -4.31 21.02 -29.12
N TYR A 570 -4.19 20.65 -27.85
CA TYR A 570 -4.25 19.26 -27.39
C TYR A 570 -5.45 19.09 -26.45
N LEU A 571 -6.17 17.98 -26.60
CA LEU A 571 -7.13 17.51 -25.60
C LEU A 571 -6.44 16.48 -24.69
N SER A 572 -6.47 16.73 -23.38
CA SER A 572 -5.98 15.80 -22.36
C SER A 572 -7.12 15.35 -21.46
N TYR A 573 -7.16 14.07 -21.09
CA TYR A 573 -8.15 13.50 -20.19
C TYR A 573 -7.63 12.21 -19.55
N SER A 574 -8.20 11.85 -18.42
CA SER A 574 -8.05 10.52 -17.82
C SER A 574 -9.32 9.70 -18.07
N ARG A 575 -9.16 8.44 -18.47
CA ARG A 575 -10.27 7.51 -18.67
C ARG A 575 -10.10 6.21 -17.90
N TRP A 576 -11.21 5.62 -17.54
CA TRP A 576 -11.35 4.29 -17.00
C TRP A 576 -12.31 3.49 -17.86
N ALA A 577 -11.99 2.23 -18.21
CA ALA A 577 -12.86 1.41 -19.03
C ALA A 577 -12.69 -0.07 -18.68
N VAL A 578 -13.77 -0.72 -18.29
CA VAL A 578 -13.75 -2.13 -17.91
C VAL A 578 -14.96 -2.88 -18.48
N ASN A 579 -14.73 -4.16 -18.82
CA ASN A 579 -15.80 -5.11 -19.08
C ASN A 579 -15.50 -6.40 -18.31
N LYS A 580 -16.26 -6.69 -17.28
CA LYS A 580 -16.13 -7.91 -16.47
C LYS A 580 -16.79 -9.16 -17.07
N SER A 581 -17.19 -9.13 -18.34
CA SER A 581 -17.73 -10.31 -18.99
C SER A 581 -16.63 -11.37 -19.20
N THR A 582 -16.88 -12.58 -18.73
CA THR A 582 -15.98 -13.74 -18.95
C THR A 582 -16.13 -14.34 -20.35
N THR A 583 -17.17 -13.97 -21.09
CA THR A 583 -17.51 -14.56 -22.40
C THR A 583 -17.14 -13.68 -23.59
N LEU A 584 -16.95 -12.38 -23.38
CA LEU A 584 -16.60 -11.39 -24.43
C LEU A 584 -15.58 -10.37 -23.91
N PRO A 585 -14.36 -10.79 -23.58
CA PRO A 585 -13.39 -9.91 -22.93
C PRO A 585 -12.79 -8.83 -23.84
N THR A 586 -12.91 -8.95 -25.17
CA THR A 586 -12.26 -8.07 -26.16
C THR A 586 -13.21 -7.11 -26.88
N GLN A 587 -14.41 -6.84 -26.35
CA GLN A 587 -15.34 -5.91 -26.96
C GLN A 587 -14.94 -4.46 -26.66
N ALA A 588 -15.03 -3.59 -27.66
CA ALA A 588 -14.88 -2.15 -27.46
C ALA A 588 -15.97 -1.65 -26.49
N VAL A 589 -15.52 -1.08 -25.39
CA VAL A 589 -16.42 -0.67 -24.27
C VAL A 589 -16.56 0.84 -24.16
N MET A 590 -15.64 1.60 -24.77
CA MET A 590 -15.68 3.06 -24.76
C MET A 590 -15.16 3.62 -26.07
N LYS A 591 -15.77 4.72 -26.51
CA LYS A 591 -15.28 5.56 -27.59
C LYS A 591 -15.13 6.99 -27.13
N VAL A 592 -14.11 7.66 -27.62
CA VAL A 592 -13.93 9.10 -27.50
C VAL A 592 -14.04 9.72 -28.89
N GLN A 593 -14.81 10.80 -28.99
CA GLN A 593 -15.03 11.48 -30.27
C GLN A 593 -14.87 12.99 -30.11
N LEU A 594 -14.37 13.64 -31.14
CA LEU A 594 -14.29 15.10 -31.28
C LEU A 594 -15.26 15.62 -32.35
N SER A 595 -15.70 16.85 -32.16
CA SER A 595 -16.47 17.63 -33.11
C SER A 595 -15.96 19.07 -33.13
N ASP A 596 -15.80 19.66 -34.31
CA ASP A 596 -15.42 21.07 -34.50
C ASP A 596 -16.61 21.96 -34.91
N ASP A 597 -17.83 21.42 -34.96
CA ASP A 597 -19.08 22.05 -35.45
C ASP A 597 -20.19 21.94 -34.41
N ASN A 598 -19.89 22.04 -33.13
CA ASN A 598 -20.81 22.00 -32.01
C ASN A 598 -21.63 20.70 -31.90
N GLY A 599 -21.07 19.58 -32.38
CA GLY A 599 -21.69 18.26 -32.26
C GLY A 599 -22.59 17.85 -33.42
N LEU A 600 -22.56 18.54 -34.56
CA LEU A 600 -23.27 18.15 -35.76
C LEU A 600 -22.58 16.93 -36.43
N ASN A 601 -21.27 16.94 -36.49
CA ASN A 601 -20.46 15.83 -36.96
C ASN A 601 -19.45 15.40 -35.90
N TRP A 602 -19.13 14.09 -35.85
CA TRP A 602 -18.24 13.52 -34.85
C TRP A 602 -17.20 12.63 -35.51
N VAL A 603 -15.94 12.75 -35.07
CA VAL A 603 -14.81 11.96 -35.51
C VAL A 603 -14.33 11.09 -34.35
N ASP A 604 -14.13 9.79 -34.57
CA ASP A 604 -13.56 8.85 -33.61
C ASP A 604 -12.08 9.19 -33.38
N VAL A 605 -11.66 9.43 -32.11
CA VAL A 605 -10.27 9.72 -31.75
C VAL A 605 -9.67 8.61 -30.90
N GLU A 606 -10.49 7.88 -30.17
CA GLU A 606 -10.07 6.70 -29.43
C GLU A 606 -11.19 5.66 -29.39
N THR A 607 -10.84 4.41 -29.64
CA THR A 607 -11.72 3.26 -29.35
C THR A 607 -11.02 2.39 -28.32
N VAL A 608 -11.67 2.23 -27.16
CA VAL A 608 -11.10 1.51 -26.03
C VAL A 608 -11.73 0.13 -25.95
N GLU A 609 -10.90 -0.88 -26.02
CA GLU A 609 -11.27 -2.23 -25.60
C GLU A 609 -11.16 -2.32 -24.08
N SER A 610 -11.74 -3.37 -23.48
CA SER A 610 -11.67 -3.55 -22.04
C SER A 610 -10.21 -3.68 -21.57
N ASP A 611 -9.85 -2.92 -20.53
CA ASP A 611 -8.55 -3.07 -19.83
C ASP A 611 -8.52 -4.35 -18.94
N GLY A 612 -9.51 -5.21 -19.04
CA GLY A 612 -9.62 -6.48 -18.31
C GLY A 612 -10.03 -6.33 -16.86
N THR A 613 -9.58 -7.24 -16.01
CA THR A 613 -9.93 -7.26 -14.57
C THR A 613 -9.09 -6.32 -13.72
N ASN A 614 -7.99 -5.80 -14.24
CA ASN A 614 -7.05 -4.89 -13.55
C ASN A 614 -7.15 -3.47 -14.14
N ALA A 615 -8.37 -2.97 -14.34
CA ALA A 615 -8.60 -1.63 -14.83
C ALA A 615 -7.91 -0.57 -13.95
N GLY A 616 -7.34 0.43 -14.59
CA GLY A 616 -6.73 1.60 -13.98
C GLY A 616 -7.09 2.86 -14.74
N TRP A 617 -6.90 4.02 -14.12
CA TRP A 617 -6.99 5.29 -14.82
C TRP A 617 -5.86 5.40 -15.85
N VAL A 618 -6.23 5.69 -17.10
CA VAL A 618 -5.32 5.88 -18.22
C VAL A 618 -5.43 7.33 -18.68
N SER A 619 -4.34 8.09 -18.54
CA SER A 619 -4.25 9.44 -19.07
C SER A 619 -3.99 9.42 -20.56
N ARG A 620 -4.66 10.31 -21.30
CA ARG A 620 -4.55 10.50 -22.75
C ARG A 620 -4.31 11.96 -23.06
N GLN A 621 -3.56 12.18 -24.13
CA GLN A 621 -3.37 13.48 -24.77
C GLN A 621 -3.37 13.28 -26.27
N ILE A 622 -4.19 14.06 -26.97
CA ILE A 622 -4.38 13.97 -28.42
C ILE A 622 -4.27 15.36 -29.03
N ALA A 623 -3.57 15.48 -30.15
CA ALA A 623 -3.57 16.70 -30.94
C ALA A 623 -4.94 16.84 -31.63
N VAL A 624 -5.64 17.93 -31.34
CA VAL A 624 -7.00 18.17 -31.86
C VAL A 624 -6.98 18.22 -33.40
N GLN A 625 -5.98 18.87 -33.97
CA GLN A 625 -5.85 19.09 -35.43
C GLN A 625 -5.58 17.81 -36.22
N ASP A 626 -5.23 16.71 -35.53
CA ASP A 626 -5.09 15.41 -36.21
C ASP A 626 -6.43 14.79 -36.60
N PHE A 627 -7.52 15.27 -36.01
CA PHE A 627 -8.86 14.71 -36.16
C PHE A 627 -9.89 15.73 -36.66
N VAL A 628 -9.87 16.97 -36.15
CA VAL A 628 -10.83 18.04 -36.48
C VAL A 628 -10.10 19.40 -36.48
N ASN A 629 -10.76 20.44 -37.04
CA ASN A 629 -10.18 21.78 -37.01
C ASN A 629 -10.26 22.41 -35.60
N ALA A 630 -9.30 23.27 -35.31
CA ALA A 630 -9.31 24.08 -34.09
C ALA A 630 -10.30 25.24 -34.24
N THR A 631 -11.48 25.10 -33.68
CA THR A 631 -12.58 26.08 -33.78
C THR A 631 -13.03 26.52 -32.38
N ASN A 632 -13.90 27.53 -32.31
CA ASN A 632 -14.60 27.92 -31.08
C ASN A 632 -15.86 27.06 -30.83
N GLN A 633 -16.08 26.01 -31.62
CA GLN A 633 -17.21 25.09 -31.52
C GLN A 633 -16.77 23.66 -31.23
N LEU A 634 -15.55 23.51 -30.67
CA LEU A 634 -15.01 22.21 -30.34
C LEU A 634 -15.80 21.54 -29.21
N ARG A 635 -16.08 20.27 -29.34
CA ARG A 635 -16.63 19.41 -28.29
C ARG A 635 -15.94 18.07 -28.26
N VAL A 636 -15.87 17.49 -27.06
CA VAL A 636 -15.52 16.09 -26.85
C VAL A 636 -16.71 15.33 -26.31
N ARG A 637 -16.86 14.06 -26.71
CA ARG A 637 -17.81 13.16 -26.05
C ARG A 637 -17.20 11.80 -25.77
N PHE A 638 -17.63 11.23 -24.64
CA PHE A 638 -17.25 9.90 -24.17
C PHE A 638 -18.48 9.01 -24.22
N ILE A 639 -18.38 7.85 -24.87
CA ILE A 639 -19.50 6.93 -25.09
C ILE A 639 -19.12 5.57 -24.48
N ALA A 640 -19.76 5.20 -23.40
CA ALA A 640 -19.66 3.85 -22.88
C ALA A 640 -20.75 2.96 -23.50
N THR A 641 -20.38 1.75 -23.92
CA THR A 641 -21.21 0.87 -24.76
C THR A 641 -21.23 -0.57 -24.29
N ASP A 642 -22.42 -1.14 -24.13
CA ASP A 642 -22.63 -2.58 -24.08
C ASP A 642 -23.57 -2.99 -25.22
N THR A 643 -23.05 -3.66 -26.25
CA THR A 643 -23.83 -4.07 -27.43
C THR A 643 -24.59 -5.38 -27.22
N THR A 644 -24.28 -6.16 -26.21
CA THR A 644 -24.77 -7.53 -26.04
C THR A 644 -25.82 -7.68 -24.94
N GLY A 645 -25.88 -6.76 -24.00
CA GLY A 645 -26.74 -6.82 -22.81
C GLY A 645 -26.30 -7.86 -21.75
N ASN A 646 -25.27 -8.63 -22.04
CA ASN A 646 -24.71 -9.66 -21.15
C ASN A 646 -23.36 -9.31 -20.55
N SER A 647 -22.86 -8.11 -20.85
CA SER A 647 -21.61 -7.58 -20.31
C SER A 647 -21.87 -6.73 -19.06
N VAL A 648 -20.82 -6.50 -18.30
CA VAL A 648 -20.78 -5.55 -17.19
C VAL A 648 -19.78 -4.50 -17.59
N VAL A 649 -20.24 -3.42 -18.22
CA VAL A 649 -19.41 -2.32 -18.69
C VAL A 649 -19.48 -1.17 -17.72
N GLU A 650 -18.31 -0.73 -17.25
CA GLU A 650 -18.13 0.47 -16.44
C GLU A 650 -17.08 1.39 -17.07
N ALA A 651 -17.32 2.67 -16.99
CA ALA A 651 -16.45 3.69 -17.51
C ALA A 651 -16.34 4.89 -16.55
N GLY A 652 -15.20 5.56 -16.59
CA GLY A 652 -14.94 6.80 -15.87
C GLY A 652 -14.22 7.80 -16.76
N VAL A 653 -14.43 9.09 -16.50
CA VAL A 653 -13.74 10.21 -17.15
C VAL A 653 -13.40 11.25 -16.09
N ASP A 654 -12.18 11.77 -16.16
CA ASP A 654 -11.68 12.75 -15.21
C ASP A 654 -10.63 13.67 -15.82
N GLY A 655 -10.41 14.84 -15.21
CA GLY A 655 -9.34 15.78 -15.53
C GLY A 655 -9.28 16.17 -17.02
N VAL A 656 -10.42 16.56 -17.63
CA VAL A 656 -10.47 16.93 -19.05
C VAL A 656 -9.94 18.35 -19.24
N ARG A 657 -8.96 18.51 -20.15
CA ARG A 657 -8.31 19.81 -20.40
C ARG A 657 -8.09 20.04 -21.89
N LEU A 658 -8.27 21.26 -22.30
CA LEU A 658 -7.81 21.79 -23.58
C LEU A 658 -6.54 22.57 -23.32
N LEU A 659 -5.46 22.17 -23.95
CA LEU A 659 -4.10 22.70 -23.79
C LEU A 659 -3.63 23.34 -25.10
N ALA A 660 -2.69 24.24 -25.02
CA ALA A 660 -1.96 24.76 -26.18
C ALA A 660 -0.45 24.56 -26.02
N ASP A 661 0.23 24.42 -27.14
CA ASP A 661 1.70 24.43 -27.17
C ASP A 661 2.24 25.81 -26.75
N ASP A 662 3.32 25.82 -25.99
CA ASP A 662 4.04 27.06 -25.61
C ASP A 662 5.01 27.57 -26.70
N GLY A 663 5.02 26.92 -27.85
CA GLY A 663 5.92 27.22 -28.97
C GLY A 663 7.31 26.60 -28.87
N LEU A 664 7.57 25.78 -27.83
CA LEU A 664 8.83 25.05 -27.66
C LEU A 664 8.83 23.69 -28.36
N GLY A 665 7.68 23.26 -28.91
CA GLY A 665 7.51 22.03 -29.65
C GLY A 665 7.15 20.81 -28.78
N TRP A 666 6.56 19.80 -29.42
CA TRP A 666 6.28 18.51 -28.81
C TRP A 666 7.55 17.79 -28.41
N CYS A 667 7.61 17.23 -27.23
CA CYS A 667 8.78 16.52 -26.74
C CYS A 667 8.63 14.99 -26.65
N GLY A 668 7.70 14.43 -27.37
CA GLY A 668 7.63 12.99 -27.62
C GLY A 668 8.76 12.48 -28.55
N PRO A 669 8.98 11.17 -28.65
CA PRO A 669 9.93 10.63 -29.60
C PRO A 669 9.53 11.05 -31.01
N GLN A 670 10.53 11.44 -31.82
CA GLN A 670 10.28 11.75 -33.23
C GLN A 670 9.70 10.51 -33.91
N GLY A 671 8.55 10.66 -34.59
CA GLY A 671 7.88 9.53 -35.25
C GLY A 671 6.67 8.98 -34.46
N ASP A 672 6.44 9.45 -33.22
CA ASP A 672 5.21 9.25 -32.48
C ASP A 672 4.18 10.31 -32.89
N PHE A 673 3.38 9.97 -33.89
CA PHE A 673 2.43 10.91 -34.50
C PHE A 673 1.05 10.90 -33.85
N ASN A 674 0.76 9.89 -33.05
CA ASN A 674 -0.49 9.82 -32.26
C ASN A 674 -0.31 10.28 -30.82
N ASN A 675 0.93 10.63 -30.43
CA ASN A 675 1.32 11.14 -29.11
C ASN A 675 1.00 10.18 -27.95
N ASP A 676 1.15 8.87 -28.20
CA ASP A 676 1.00 7.83 -27.18
C ASP A 676 2.33 7.41 -26.51
N PHE A 677 3.42 8.09 -26.88
CA PHE A 677 4.81 7.84 -26.43
C PHE A 677 5.40 6.51 -26.91
N ALA A 678 4.80 5.86 -27.89
CA ALA A 678 5.30 4.66 -28.51
C ALA A 678 5.32 4.83 -30.04
N ILE A 679 6.45 4.55 -30.68
CA ILE A 679 6.52 4.52 -32.15
C ILE A 679 6.08 3.12 -32.59
N ASN A 680 4.89 3.02 -33.19
CA ASN A 680 4.29 1.74 -33.56
C ASN A 680 3.35 1.84 -34.79
N ALA A 681 2.63 0.77 -35.10
CA ALA A 681 1.73 0.74 -36.26
C ALA A 681 0.59 1.77 -36.24
N ALA A 682 0.22 2.32 -35.05
CA ALA A 682 -0.79 3.36 -34.97
C ALA A 682 -0.26 4.68 -35.58
N ASP A 683 1.02 5.01 -35.38
CA ASP A 683 1.68 6.19 -35.96
C ASP A 683 1.79 6.09 -37.46
N LEU A 684 2.08 4.87 -37.97
CA LEU A 684 2.03 4.62 -39.40
C LEU A 684 0.62 4.93 -39.96
N GLY A 685 -0.43 4.57 -39.23
CA GLY A 685 -1.80 4.90 -39.59
C GLY A 685 -1.99 6.42 -39.72
N VAL A 686 -1.52 7.21 -38.75
CA VAL A 686 -1.56 8.68 -38.80
C VAL A 686 -0.76 9.20 -40.02
N MET A 687 0.46 8.72 -40.20
CA MET A 687 1.31 9.15 -41.33
C MET A 687 0.65 8.89 -42.68
N LEU A 688 0.05 7.73 -42.90
CA LEU A 688 -0.60 7.36 -44.14
C LEU A 688 -1.84 8.24 -44.46
N THR A 689 -2.53 8.75 -43.43
CA THR A 689 -3.65 9.67 -43.62
C THR A 689 -3.19 11.06 -44.06
N ARG A 690 -1.92 11.40 -43.87
CA ARG A 690 -1.32 12.70 -44.17
C ARG A 690 -0.43 12.72 -45.42
N PHE A 691 -0.38 11.66 -46.19
CA PHE A 691 0.38 11.63 -47.41
C PHE A 691 -0.04 12.75 -48.38
N GLY A 692 0.94 13.51 -48.89
CA GLY A 692 0.74 14.68 -49.71
C GLY A 692 0.42 15.98 -48.96
N GLN A 693 0.45 15.95 -47.60
CA GLN A 693 0.25 17.12 -46.75
C GLN A 693 1.57 17.40 -45.98
N GLY A 694 1.80 18.65 -45.61
CA GLY A 694 2.87 19.00 -44.69
C GLY A 694 2.45 18.77 -43.22
N GLY A 695 3.36 19.01 -42.29
CA GLY A 695 3.09 18.97 -40.87
C GLY A 695 3.94 17.94 -40.11
N ILE A 696 3.44 17.38 -38.99
CA ILE A 696 4.22 16.53 -38.08
C ILE A 696 4.77 15.26 -38.71
N THR A 697 4.19 14.80 -39.79
CA THR A 697 4.60 13.59 -40.54
C THR A 697 5.59 13.86 -41.66
N ASP A 698 5.91 15.12 -41.95
CA ASP A 698 6.95 15.59 -42.85
C ASP A 698 8.28 15.63 -42.08
N LEU A 699 9.00 14.52 -42.10
CA LEU A 699 10.20 14.32 -41.26
C LEU A 699 11.46 14.93 -41.87
N ASP A 700 11.50 15.12 -43.21
CA ASP A 700 12.61 15.76 -43.89
C ASP A 700 12.39 17.27 -44.11
N ASN A 701 11.20 17.79 -43.72
CA ASN A 701 10.76 19.18 -43.80
C ASN A 701 10.79 19.73 -45.24
N ASP A 702 10.48 18.90 -46.24
CA ASP A 702 10.38 19.32 -47.65
C ASP A 702 9.01 19.95 -47.98
N GLY A 703 8.08 19.98 -47.00
CA GLY A 703 6.73 20.54 -47.10
C GLY A 703 5.65 19.52 -47.42
N THR A 704 5.98 18.24 -47.60
CA THR A 704 5.02 17.20 -47.99
C THR A 704 5.38 15.82 -47.41
N THR A 705 4.47 15.21 -46.66
CA THR A 705 4.61 13.82 -46.20
C THR A 705 4.56 12.89 -47.40
N ASN A 706 5.60 12.12 -47.65
CA ASN A 706 5.75 11.25 -48.81
C ASN A 706 6.53 9.96 -48.45
N SER A 707 7.02 9.24 -49.47
CA SER A 707 7.76 7.98 -49.29
C SER A 707 9.12 8.15 -48.63
N THR A 708 9.73 9.35 -48.69
CA THR A 708 11.00 9.65 -48.01
C THR A 708 10.78 9.68 -46.50
N ASP A 709 9.72 10.37 -46.06
CA ASP A 709 9.34 10.46 -44.67
C ASP A 709 8.96 9.11 -44.08
N LEU A 710 8.28 8.27 -44.86
CA LEU A 710 8.00 6.89 -44.46
C LEU A 710 9.30 6.09 -44.28
N GLY A 711 10.28 6.30 -45.14
CA GLY A 711 11.60 5.68 -44.99
C GLY A 711 12.33 6.15 -43.72
N LEU A 712 12.28 7.44 -43.45
CA LEU A 712 12.84 8.02 -42.21
C LEU A 712 12.12 7.49 -40.97
N TRP A 713 10.77 7.42 -41.02
CA TRP A 713 9.99 6.91 -39.90
C TRP A 713 10.27 5.44 -39.57
N LEU A 714 10.47 4.59 -40.59
CA LEU A 714 10.81 3.19 -40.37
C LEU A 714 12.17 3.00 -39.65
N LEU A 715 13.06 3.98 -39.72
CA LEU A 715 14.33 3.97 -38.96
C LEU A 715 14.17 4.34 -37.50
N LEU A 716 13.02 4.88 -37.10
CA LEU A 716 12.71 5.27 -35.72
C LEU A 716 12.00 4.16 -34.94
N LEU A 717 11.58 3.07 -35.60
CA LEU A 717 10.94 1.95 -34.92
C LEU A 717 11.93 1.31 -33.93
N PRO A 718 11.48 1.02 -32.69
CA PRO A 718 12.30 0.28 -31.72
C PRO A 718 12.61 -1.13 -32.28
N GLU A 719 13.85 -1.59 -32.05
CA GLU A 719 14.31 -2.93 -32.42
C GLU A 719 13.56 -4.04 -31.72
#